data_c8c977ea10a744661f8a7857d2380e6f
#
_entry.id   c8c977ea10a744661f8a7857d2380e6f
#
_cell.length_a   1.000
_cell.length_b   1.000
_cell.length_c   1.000
_cell.angle_alpha   90.00
_cell.angle_beta   90.00
_cell.angle_gamma   90.00
#
_symmetry.space_group_name_H-M   'P 1'
#
loop_
_entity.id
_entity.type
_entity.pdbx_description
1 polymer ?
#
loop_
_entity_poly.entity_id
_entity_poly.type
_entity_poly.pdbx_seq_one_letter_code
_entity_poly.pdbx_strand_id
1 'polypeptide(L)'
;MAWEVFAIYHKDQPLWRGLLNQIELDRNNMDLWIRRPCVNDPKTDDYVREHLTRFVRLHRDFRPLFYNIADELGQGDQIRPNDFCHSTHCTSKFAEYLRKMYGTPANVGREWFVTEETRWDDESLKNGSHWATSNLMVNRTTTDQAFDTVAVAAFEAKCGGIAGLNKAWGTNFPAPHSGAGGREQWEPLRALLSETRSLPELTEKTLSERLGPIEKANARWGTHTTWAAEQRPTEFKSWSEVVAFLNRFYHELSQVRSTEGWNVSPWCDFRNFMDETFADAIGRARAVCKAEDPHARCATEGGQAPFAFGWYNYENVVKHVDVIEPYNIGNNVEVIRSLNPDVIMISTHGFQHKPGAPLTEEDRLYQKRAPQPIWWGLFHGHRGSIIWDDNLPEYRFVDEETRQLTPAASTFADTFLELHKGIAKLIINSRRLHDGIAIQYSQPSMQVHWLLDNLQHAREWMLHSGGDRGSHFTGVRNGWTKLIEDLGLQYEFVGARQIEQGKLTRNEFRALILPQSLAVSSREVEQIRQFVHTGGILIADYRAATMNEHGRDLGRGQLDDLFGITHSKGQPSGSGVSGMENYLSLHLQGRKLDLMIGDEGLRATTGKALAQSGQIPLIVVNDFGQGKAVFLNVELASYPYQRLTRNSPTSLPEIMEQVFGLAGIQPQARVLDEAGKRLAGAEAVRFANGAYEHVAIFCNPQFDDGGWGDLPTQAERGWAGPIDNSRLEKQAQITVAWPAGMATYDIRGRRDLGIIDKIQMTLDPWSPVVLTRAPKPIPVLRVEAPIEAQPGNPLLVTLRNESPLPEGAFRIVRLEFVKPDSKPYELYARNVRVESTPHLERLHLAYNDPQGRWQINAHDLITGRVARTEFTLR
;
A
#
# COMPACT_ATOMS: atom_id res chain seq x y z
N MET A 1 4.65 24.99 6.32
CA MET A 1 3.20 24.98 6.11
C MET A 1 2.96 24.38 4.75
N ALA A 2 2.15 23.35 4.67
CA ALA A 2 1.67 22.78 3.42
C ALA A 2 0.39 23.52 3.03
N TRP A 3 0.13 23.63 1.75
CA TRP A 3 -1.08 24.29 1.25
C TRP A 3 -1.75 23.35 0.28
N GLU A 4 -2.98 22.98 0.57
CA GLU A 4 -3.82 22.26 -0.36
C GLU A 4 -4.24 23.19 -1.50
N VAL A 5 -3.90 22.81 -2.71
CA VAL A 5 -4.06 23.71 -3.85
C VAL A 5 -5.30 23.37 -4.64
N PHE A 6 -5.76 22.10 -4.62
CA PHE A 6 -6.72 21.71 -5.61
C PHE A 6 -7.44 20.37 -5.33
N ALA A 7 -8.76 20.44 -5.20
CA ALA A 7 -9.62 19.29 -4.95
C ALA A 7 -10.38 18.76 -6.18
N ILE A 8 -10.03 19.14 -7.43
CA ILE A 8 -10.80 18.74 -8.61
C ILE A 8 -10.76 17.23 -8.85
N TYR A 9 -9.69 16.58 -8.41
CA TYR A 9 -9.51 15.15 -8.52
C TYR A 9 -9.88 14.39 -7.25
N HIS A 10 -10.43 15.10 -6.27
CA HIS A 10 -10.85 14.48 -5.03
C HIS A 10 -12.00 13.50 -5.25
N LYS A 11 -11.94 12.34 -4.60
CA LYS A 11 -12.92 11.27 -4.69
C LYS A 11 -14.35 11.70 -4.36
N ASP A 12 -14.49 12.66 -3.45
CA ASP A 12 -15.77 13.10 -2.90
C ASP A 12 -16.49 14.16 -3.74
N GLN A 13 -16.02 14.48 -4.94
CA GLN A 13 -16.72 15.40 -5.82
C GLN A 13 -18.15 14.91 -6.07
N PRO A 14 -19.18 15.71 -5.75
CA PRO A 14 -20.59 15.29 -5.81
C PRO A 14 -21.02 14.80 -7.19
N LEU A 15 -20.41 15.35 -8.26
CA LEU A 15 -20.66 14.96 -9.64
C LEU A 15 -20.34 13.47 -9.90
N TRP A 16 -19.38 12.91 -9.18
CA TRP A 16 -18.92 11.53 -9.43
C TRP A 16 -19.78 10.52 -8.69
N ARG A 17 -20.20 10.81 -7.47
CA ARG A 17 -21.12 9.96 -6.73
C ARG A 17 -22.47 9.83 -7.46
N GLY A 18 -23.01 10.92 -7.98
CA GLY A 18 -24.24 10.91 -8.76
C GLY A 18 -24.10 10.12 -10.08
N LEU A 19 -22.94 10.20 -10.73
CA LEU A 19 -22.68 9.53 -12.01
C LEU A 19 -22.68 7.99 -11.86
N LEU A 20 -22.08 7.45 -10.80
CA LEU A 20 -22.05 6.02 -10.54
C LEU A 20 -23.44 5.43 -10.44
N ASN A 21 -24.32 6.06 -9.68
CA ASN A 21 -25.71 5.63 -9.54
C ASN A 21 -26.46 5.63 -10.89
N GLN A 22 -26.18 6.62 -11.74
CA GLN A 22 -26.79 6.71 -13.06
C GLN A 22 -26.29 5.63 -14.01
N ILE A 23 -25.00 5.29 -13.99
CA ILE A 23 -24.44 4.19 -14.80
C ILE A 23 -25.12 2.88 -14.46
N GLU A 24 -25.39 2.62 -13.20
CA GLU A 24 -26.08 1.39 -12.79
C GLU A 24 -27.53 1.35 -13.27
N LEU A 25 -28.19 2.48 -13.35
CA LEU A 25 -29.59 2.57 -13.84
C LEU A 25 -29.68 2.44 -15.36
N ASP A 26 -28.70 2.93 -16.10
CA ASP A 26 -28.71 2.88 -17.57
C ASP A 26 -27.31 2.67 -18.13
N ARG A 27 -26.84 1.43 -18.09
CA ARG A 27 -25.50 1.03 -18.55
C ARG A 27 -25.27 1.18 -20.05
N ASN A 28 -26.33 1.26 -20.83
CA ASN A 28 -26.22 1.45 -22.27
C ASN A 28 -25.97 2.92 -22.65
N ASN A 29 -26.17 3.82 -21.73
CA ASN A 29 -25.94 5.23 -21.98
C ASN A 29 -24.46 5.55 -21.84
N MET A 30 -23.75 5.54 -22.95
CA MET A 30 -22.29 5.79 -22.99
C MET A 30 -21.92 7.19 -22.52
N ASP A 31 -22.84 8.16 -22.50
CA ASP A 31 -22.59 9.49 -21.94
C ASP A 31 -22.35 9.47 -20.43
N LEU A 32 -22.89 8.47 -19.76
CA LEU A 32 -22.66 8.25 -18.33
C LEU A 32 -21.25 7.70 -18.03
N TRP A 33 -20.59 7.13 -19.04
CA TRP A 33 -19.22 6.61 -18.92
C TRP A 33 -18.14 7.68 -19.16
N ILE A 34 -18.55 8.94 -19.21
CA ILE A 34 -17.66 10.09 -19.37
C ILE A 34 -17.44 10.76 -18.02
N ARG A 35 -16.22 10.76 -17.55
CA ARG A 35 -15.83 11.48 -16.33
C ARG A 35 -15.91 12.99 -16.54
N ARG A 36 -16.41 13.70 -15.55
CA ARG A 36 -16.49 15.16 -15.54
C ARG A 36 -15.98 15.69 -14.21
N PRO A 37 -14.79 16.31 -14.19
CA PRO A 37 -13.97 16.67 -15.36
C PRO A 37 -13.22 15.46 -15.93
N CYS A 38 -13.00 15.45 -17.23
CA CYS A 38 -12.13 14.50 -17.89
C CYS A 38 -10.69 15.00 -17.78
N VAL A 39 -9.78 14.19 -17.24
CA VAL A 39 -8.36 14.56 -17.06
C VAL A 39 -7.58 14.76 -18.36
N ASN A 40 -8.11 14.27 -19.47
CA ASN A 40 -7.53 14.43 -20.80
C ASN A 40 -8.21 15.56 -21.61
N ASP A 41 -9.22 16.23 -21.06
CA ASP A 41 -9.83 17.39 -21.71
C ASP A 41 -8.91 18.61 -21.56
N PRO A 42 -8.47 19.26 -22.64
CA PRO A 42 -7.66 20.47 -22.58
C PRO A 42 -8.25 21.58 -21.69
N LYS A 43 -9.58 21.67 -21.60
CA LYS A 43 -10.24 22.64 -20.72
C LYS A 43 -9.97 22.36 -19.24
N THR A 44 -9.85 21.09 -18.89
CA THR A 44 -9.46 20.70 -17.53
C THR A 44 -8.02 21.12 -17.22
N ASP A 45 -7.10 20.87 -18.16
CA ASP A 45 -5.71 21.33 -18.03
C ASP A 45 -5.60 22.87 -17.94
N ASP A 46 -6.36 23.61 -18.72
CA ASP A 46 -6.39 25.08 -18.66
C ASP A 46 -6.88 25.57 -17.32
N TYR A 47 -7.95 24.99 -16.80
CA TYR A 47 -8.48 25.30 -15.47
C TYR A 47 -7.46 25.02 -14.35
N VAL A 48 -6.85 23.83 -14.38
CA VAL A 48 -5.79 23.44 -13.42
C VAL A 48 -4.63 24.42 -13.48
N ARG A 49 -4.17 24.76 -14.69
CA ARG A 49 -3.06 25.70 -14.89
C ARG A 49 -3.39 27.08 -14.32
N GLU A 50 -4.53 27.63 -14.63
CA GLU A 50 -4.94 28.95 -14.14
C GLU A 50 -5.01 28.98 -12.61
N HIS A 51 -5.65 27.98 -12.02
CA HIS A 51 -5.83 27.87 -10.59
C HIS A 51 -4.50 27.73 -9.85
N LEU A 52 -3.65 26.77 -10.27
CA LEU A 52 -2.34 26.54 -9.67
C LEU A 52 -1.40 27.74 -9.83
N THR A 53 -1.37 28.36 -11.01
CA THR A 53 -0.56 29.56 -11.25
C THR A 53 -0.91 30.67 -10.26
N ARG A 54 -2.20 30.95 -10.10
CA ARG A 54 -2.69 31.94 -9.15
C ARG A 54 -2.29 31.61 -7.71
N PHE A 55 -2.47 30.36 -7.34
CA PHE A 55 -2.23 29.88 -5.97
C PHE A 55 -0.74 29.92 -5.62
N VAL A 56 0.12 29.38 -6.48
CA VAL A 56 1.58 29.37 -6.25
C VAL A 56 2.11 30.81 -6.16
N ARG A 57 1.68 31.72 -7.06
CA ARG A 57 2.07 33.14 -7.01
C ARG A 57 1.70 33.83 -5.70
N LEU A 58 0.56 33.48 -5.11
CA LEU A 58 0.11 34.01 -3.84
C LEU A 58 0.98 33.56 -2.65
N HIS A 59 1.53 32.32 -2.72
CA HIS A 59 2.16 31.69 -1.57
C HIS A 59 3.69 31.54 -1.65
N ARG A 60 4.30 31.62 -2.85
CA ARG A 60 5.74 31.35 -3.04
C ARG A 60 6.66 32.23 -2.19
N ASP A 61 6.27 33.46 -1.94
CA ASP A 61 7.08 34.42 -1.14
C ASP A 61 7.17 34.00 0.34
N PHE A 62 6.23 33.19 0.81
CA PHE A 62 6.22 32.59 2.16
C PHE A 62 7.04 31.31 2.26
N ARG A 63 7.60 30.80 1.15
CA ARG A 63 8.42 29.59 1.06
C ARG A 63 7.77 28.39 1.73
N PRO A 64 6.60 27.92 1.25
CA PRO A 64 5.96 26.74 1.82
C PRO A 64 6.88 25.52 1.72
N LEU A 65 6.74 24.57 2.64
CA LEU A 65 7.49 23.32 2.59
C LEU A 65 7.18 22.54 1.30
N PHE A 66 5.92 22.53 0.90
CA PHE A 66 5.43 21.97 -0.35
C PHE A 66 4.05 22.53 -0.67
N TYR A 67 3.66 22.40 -1.93
CA TYR A 67 2.29 22.64 -2.39
C TYR A 67 1.60 21.28 -2.50
N ASN A 68 0.52 21.09 -1.74
CA ASN A 68 -0.31 19.92 -1.90
C ASN A 68 -1.22 20.11 -3.12
N ILE A 69 -1.08 19.23 -4.12
CA ILE A 69 -1.88 19.31 -5.35
C ILE A 69 -3.33 18.93 -5.04
N ALA A 70 -3.54 17.88 -4.30
CA ALA A 70 -4.84 17.50 -3.76
C ALA A 70 -4.70 16.42 -2.69
N ASP A 71 -5.69 16.33 -1.83
CA ASP A 71 -5.89 15.25 -0.89
C ASP A 71 -6.70 14.13 -1.55
N GLU A 72 -6.40 12.88 -1.19
CA GLU A 72 -7.07 11.68 -1.66
C GLU A 72 -7.35 11.68 -3.18
N LEU A 73 -6.33 12.03 -3.92
CA LEU A 73 -6.39 12.04 -5.38
C LEU A 73 -6.92 10.71 -5.90
N GLY A 74 -7.90 10.77 -6.76
CA GLY A 74 -8.44 9.59 -7.40
C GLY A 74 -9.63 9.95 -8.25
N GLN A 75 -9.78 9.30 -9.39
CA GLN A 75 -10.92 9.54 -10.28
C GLN A 75 -11.97 8.45 -10.20
N GLY A 76 -12.16 7.90 -9.19
CA GLY A 76 -13.15 6.95 -8.88
C GLY A 76 -13.01 6.82 -7.40
N ASP A 77 -14.05 6.76 -6.71
CA ASP A 77 -14.00 6.29 -5.37
C ASP A 77 -13.00 5.14 -5.37
N GLN A 78 -11.90 5.27 -4.67
CA GLN A 78 -10.68 4.44 -4.60
C GLN A 78 -10.90 2.95 -4.74
N ILE A 79 -12.10 2.56 -4.92
CA ILE A 79 -12.62 1.29 -4.63
C ILE A 79 -13.70 0.83 -5.58
N ARG A 80 -13.91 1.45 -6.74
CA ARG A 80 -14.97 1.00 -7.63
C ARG A 80 -14.50 0.74 -9.06
N PRO A 81 -14.96 -0.35 -9.64
CA PRO A 81 -14.58 -0.76 -11.01
C PRO A 81 -15.00 0.21 -12.10
N ASN A 82 -15.72 1.26 -11.76
CA ASN A 82 -16.14 2.33 -12.68
C ASN A 82 -15.09 3.42 -12.88
N ASP A 83 -13.90 3.16 -12.47
CA ASP A 83 -12.74 4.00 -12.60
C ASP A 83 -12.23 4.00 -14.06
N PHE A 84 -12.96 4.63 -14.95
CA PHE A 84 -12.65 4.76 -16.38
C PHE A 84 -13.27 6.04 -16.93
N CYS A 85 -12.83 6.44 -18.13
CA CYS A 85 -13.43 7.55 -18.86
C CYS A 85 -13.48 7.25 -20.36
N HIS A 86 -14.66 7.17 -20.91
CA HIS A 86 -14.91 6.93 -22.33
C HIS A 86 -15.18 8.23 -23.10
N SER A 87 -14.72 9.38 -22.62
CA SER A 87 -14.77 10.64 -23.38
C SER A 87 -13.98 10.53 -24.69
N THR A 88 -14.31 11.36 -25.66
CA THR A 88 -13.56 11.43 -26.92
C THR A 88 -12.08 11.80 -26.70
N HIS A 89 -11.78 12.59 -25.67
CA HIS A 89 -10.41 12.91 -25.28
C HIS A 89 -9.66 11.68 -24.74
N CYS A 90 -10.26 10.94 -23.81
CA CYS A 90 -9.66 9.72 -23.27
C CYS A 90 -9.52 8.63 -24.34
N THR A 91 -10.54 8.38 -25.14
CA THR A 91 -10.49 7.34 -26.18
C THR A 91 -9.48 7.67 -27.28
N SER A 92 -9.32 8.96 -27.64
CA SER A 92 -8.26 9.39 -28.56
C SER A 92 -6.87 9.17 -27.97
N LYS A 93 -6.67 9.54 -26.72
CA LYS A 93 -5.41 9.28 -26.01
C LYS A 93 -5.15 7.79 -25.82
N PHE A 94 -6.18 7.00 -25.58
CA PHE A 94 -6.04 5.56 -25.52
C PHE A 94 -5.61 4.96 -26.87
N ALA A 95 -6.17 5.42 -27.96
CA ALA A 95 -5.71 5.02 -29.31
C ALA A 95 -4.23 5.39 -29.54
N GLU A 96 -3.77 6.56 -29.06
CA GLU A 96 -2.34 6.93 -29.10
C GLU A 96 -1.48 6.01 -28.23
N TYR A 97 -1.96 5.68 -27.02
CA TYR A 97 -1.30 4.75 -26.12
C TYR A 97 -1.12 3.36 -26.75
N LEU A 98 -2.21 2.79 -27.32
CA LEU A 98 -2.16 1.52 -28.02
C LEU A 98 -1.26 1.57 -29.26
N ARG A 99 -1.21 2.71 -29.97
CA ARG A 99 -0.30 2.88 -31.11
C ARG A 99 1.16 2.81 -30.67
N LYS A 100 1.52 3.40 -29.53
CA LYS A 100 2.89 3.27 -28.98
C LYS A 100 3.22 1.84 -28.60
N MET A 101 2.26 1.11 -28.05
CA MET A 101 2.43 -0.26 -27.57
C MET A 101 2.45 -1.28 -28.71
N TYR A 102 1.49 -1.23 -29.60
CA TYR A 102 1.26 -2.26 -30.62
C TYR A 102 1.64 -1.85 -32.05
N GLY A 103 1.84 -0.58 -32.30
CA GLY A 103 2.17 -0.02 -33.62
C GLY A 103 0.96 0.06 -34.55
N THR A 104 0.21 -0.99 -34.71
CA THR A 104 -0.95 -1.08 -35.64
C THR A 104 -2.20 -1.64 -34.99
N PRO A 105 -3.41 -1.29 -35.49
CA PRO A 105 -4.67 -1.87 -35.04
C PRO A 105 -4.69 -3.41 -35.18
N ALA A 106 -4.11 -3.95 -36.22
CA ALA A 106 -4.02 -5.39 -36.46
C ALA A 106 -3.23 -6.11 -35.34
N ASN A 107 -2.18 -5.48 -34.80
CA ASN A 107 -1.43 -6.02 -33.70
C ASN A 107 -2.26 -6.02 -32.41
N VAL A 108 -3.06 -4.99 -32.18
CA VAL A 108 -4.04 -4.96 -31.08
C VAL A 108 -5.01 -6.13 -31.23
N GLY A 109 -5.52 -6.36 -32.45
CA GLY A 109 -6.40 -7.48 -32.73
C GLY A 109 -5.76 -8.84 -32.44
N ARG A 110 -4.47 -9.00 -32.74
CA ARG A 110 -3.73 -10.24 -32.42
C ARG A 110 -3.60 -10.48 -30.91
N GLU A 111 -3.50 -9.44 -30.12
CA GLU A 111 -3.47 -9.56 -28.67
C GLU A 111 -4.86 -9.75 -28.07
N TRP A 112 -5.83 -8.96 -28.52
CA TRP A 112 -7.17 -8.92 -27.94
C TRP A 112 -8.08 -10.06 -28.40
N PHE A 113 -7.83 -10.62 -29.59
CA PHE A 113 -8.57 -11.79 -30.08
C PHE A 113 -7.75 -13.05 -29.85
N VAL A 114 -8.31 -13.97 -29.09
CA VAL A 114 -7.73 -15.30 -29.00
C VAL A 114 -8.22 -16.10 -30.20
N THR A 115 -7.32 -16.92 -30.75
CA THR A 115 -7.57 -17.80 -31.87
C THR A 115 -8.85 -18.63 -31.70
N GLU A 116 -9.35 -19.22 -32.79
CA GLU A 116 -10.63 -19.91 -33.01
C GLU A 116 -11.24 -20.76 -31.88
N GLU A 117 -10.51 -21.05 -30.82
CA GLU A 117 -10.99 -21.88 -29.72
C GLU A 117 -11.61 -21.10 -28.54
N THR A 118 -11.52 -19.79 -28.51
CA THR A 118 -12.14 -18.97 -27.44
C THR A 118 -13.60 -18.72 -27.80
N ARG A 119 -14.44 -19.54 -27.27
CA ARG A 119 -15.92 -19.39 -27.38
C ARG A 119 -16.37 -18.27 -26.43
N TRP A 120 -16.86 -17.20 -27.00
CA TRP A 120 -17.62 -16.19 -26.31
C TRP A 120 -19.05 -16.64 -25.96
N ASP A 121 -19.34 -17.91 -26.13
CA ASP A 121 -20.64 -18.52 -25.86
C ASP A 121 -20.77 -18.87 -24.40
N ASP A 122 -21.02 -17.87 -23.58
CA ASP A 122 -21.43 -18.15 -22.22
C ASP A 122 -22.95 -18.47 -22.24
N GLU A 123 -23.28 -19.76 -22.08
CA GLU A 123 -24.67 -20.19 -21.89
C GLU A 123 -25.31 -19.57 -20.65
N SER A 124 -24.53 -19.10 -19.69
CA SER A 124 -25.02 -18.38 -18.52
C SER A 124 -25.66 -17.03 -18.88
N LEU A 125 -25.27 -16.42 -20.00
CA LEU A 125 -25.91 -15.21 -20.54
C LEU A 125 -27.24 -15.52 -21.21
N LYS A 126 -27.49 -16.75 -21.66
CA LYS A 126 -28.76 -17.17 -22.29
C LYS A 126 -29.86 -17.40 -21.27
N ASN A 127 -29.49 -17.73 -20.04
CA ASN A 127 -30.43 -17.97 -18.96
C ASN A 127 -30.64 -16.69 -18.16
N GLY A 128 -31.48 -15.79 -18.70
CA GLY A 128 -31.81 -14.50 -18.07
C GLY A 128 -32.47 -14.54 -16.69
N SER A 129 -32.59 -15.72 -16.10
CA SER A 129 -33.25 -15.93 -14.82
C SER A 129 -32.52 -15.34 -13.60
N HIS A 130 -31.19 -15.36 -13.60
CA HIS A 130 -30.41 -14.82 -12.50
C HIS A 130 -30.34 -13.30 -12.46
N TRP A 131 -30.73 -12.68 -13.52
CA TRP A 131 -30.58 -11.27 -13.74
C TRP A 131 -31.51 -10.37 -12.89
N ALA A 132 -32.75 -10.74 -12.75
CA ALA A 132 -33.71 -9.94 -11.99
C ALA A 132 -33.33 -9.85 -10.50
N THR A 133 -32.75 -10.91 -9.96
CA THR A 133 -32.31 -10.97 -8.57
C THR A 133 -31.03 -10.23 -8.29
N SER A 134 -30.02 -10.30 -9.17
CA SER A 134 -28.74 -9.65 -8.97
C SER A 134 -28.77 -8.12 -9.06
N ASN A 135 -29.65 -7.54 -9.86
CA ASN A 135 -29.77 -6.10 -9.98
C ASN A 135 -30.52 -5.41 -8.85
N LEU A 136 -31.34 -6.15 -8.14
CA LEU A 136 -32.12 -5.62 -7.01
C LEU A 136 -31.42 -5.90 -5.67
N MET A 137 -30.45 -6.78 -5.67
CA MET A 137 -29.74 -7.24 -4.47
C MET A 137 -28.27 -6.86 -4.53
N VAL A 138 -28.03 -5.58 -4.60
CA VAL A 138 -26.69 -5.02 -4.45
C VAL A 138 -26.08 -5.46 -3.12
N ASN A 139 -24.83 -5.75 -3.16
CA ASN A 139 -24.07 -6.42 -2.14
C ASN A 139 -24.19 -5.79 -0.75
N ARG A 140 -24.39 -6.62 0.26
CA ARG A 140 -24.61 -6.24 1.64
C ARG A 140 -23.35 -5.81 2.39
N THR A 141 -22.18 -6.10 1.87
CA THR A 141 -20.94 -5.95 2.62
C THR A 141 -20.29 -4.59 2.44
N THR A 142 -20.62 -3.87 1.38
CA THR A 142 -20.01 -2.58 1.09
C THR A 142 -21.02 -1.45 1.10
N THR A 143 -21.12 -0.84 2.23
CA THR A 143 -21.89 0.37 2.46
C THR A 143 -23.36 0.29 2.04
N ASP A 144 -24.18 0.08 3.02
CA ASP A 144 -25.64 0.17 2.97
C ASP A 144 -26.18 1.38 2.16
N GLN A 145 -25.39 2.45 2.06
CA GLN A 145 -25.75 3.65 1.30
C GLN A 145 -25.81 3.44 -0.22
N ALA A 146 -24.90 2.64 -0.79
CA ALA A 146 -24.93 2.36 -2.24
C ALA A 146 -26.14 1.49 -2.61
N PHE A 147 -26.45 0.49 -1.79
CA PHE A 147 -27.64 -0.33 -1.96
C PHE A 147 -28.92 0.50 -1.89
N ASP A 148 -29.05 1.33 -0.86
CA ASP A 148 -30.24 2.14 -0.65
C ASP A 148 -30.47 3.10 -1.82
N THR A 149 -29.41 3.74 -2.28
CA THR A 149 -29.51 4.72 -3.38
C THR A 149 -29.88 4.05 -4.70
N VAL A 150 -29.28 2.93 -5.04
CA VAL A 150 -29.49 2.23 -6.32
C VAL A 150 -30.82 1.50 -6.35
N ALA A 151 -31.12 0.73 -5.30
CA ALA A 151 -32.39 0.02 -5.20
C ALA A 151 -33.57 0.99 -5.18
N VAL A 152 -33.48 2.06 -4.40
CA VAL A 152 -34.51 3.09 -4.30
C VAL A 152 -34.69 3.81 -5.63
N ALA A 153 -33.61 4.27 -6.27
CA ALA A 153 -33.70 4.96 -7.55
C ALA A 153 -34.30 4.05 -8.65
N ALA A 154 -33.96 2.76 -8.65
CA ALA A 154 -34.53 1.78 -9.55
C ALA A 154 -36.04 1.56 -9.29
N PHE A 155 -36.44 1.50 -8.03
CA PHE A 155 -37.82 1.39 -7.64
C PHE A 155 -38.62 2.68 -7.92
N GLU A 156 -38.03 3.84 -7.61
CA GLU A 156 -38.64 5.13 -7.89
C GLU A 156 -38.89 5.35 -9.39
N ALA A 157 -37.87 5.06 -10.21
CA ALA A 157 -38.00 5.19 -11.66
C ALA A 157 -39.08 4.31 -12.25
N LYS A 158 -39.36 3.15 -11.66
CA LYS A 158 -40.25 2.14 -12.20
C LYS A 158 -41.64 2.15 -11.59
N CYS A 159 -41.76 2.49 -10.31
CA CYS A 159 -43.02 2.42 -9.56
C CYS A 159 -43.62 3.80 -9.32
N GLY A 160 -43.01 4.87 -9.78
CA GLY A 160 -43.47 6.23 -9.49
C GLY A 160 -43.24 6.65 -8.02
N GLY A 161 -42.07 6.30 -7.51
CA GLY A 161 -41.63 6.59 -6.14
C GLY A 161 -42.09 5.54 -5.11
N ILE A 162 -41.70 5.79 -3.85
CA ILE A 162 -42.05 4.90 -2.73
C ILE A 162 -43.58 4.70 -2.58
N ALA A 163 -44.36 5.72 -2.88
CA ALA A 163 -45.81 5.63 -2.85
C ALA A 163 -46.34 4.65 -3.92
N GLY A 164 -45.77 4.65 -5.12
CA GLY A 164 -46.11 3.69 -6.17
C GLY A 164 -45.65 2.27 -5.81
N LEU A 165 -44.46 2.12 -5.18
CA LEU A 165 -44.00 0.84 -4.67
C LEU A 165 -44.92 0.28 -3.59
N ASN A 166 -45.30 1.11 -2.60
CA ASN A 166 -46.20 0.73 -1.53
C ASN A 166 -47.56 0.29 -2.08
N LYS A 167 -48.07 1.00 -3.06
CA LYS A 167 -49.34 0.64 -3.74
C LYS A 167 -49.20 -0.68 -4.51
N ALA A 168 -48.12 -0.88 -5.22
CA ALA A 168 -47.85 -2.10 -5.99
C ALA A 168 -47.68 -3.34 -5.11
N TRP A 169 -47.11 -3.19 -3.95
CA TRP A 169 -46.79 -4.29 -3.03
C TRP A 169 -47.75 -4.42 -1.85
N GLY A 170 -48.69 -3.47 -1.69
CA GLY A 170 -49.58 -3.45 -0.54
C GLY A 170 -48.84 -3.19 0.78
N THR A 171 -47.75 -2.45 0.73
CA THR A 171 -46.84 -2.11 1.86
C THR A 171 -46.98 -0.65 2.26
N ASN A 172 -46.40 -0.26 3.38
CA ASN A 172 -46.41 1.12 3.86
C ASN A 172 -44.99 1.57 4.30
N PHE A 173 -44.03 1.43 3.42
CA PHE A 173 -42.68 1.89 3.67
C PHE A 173 -42.60 3.43 3.72
N PRO A 174 -41.89 4.02 4.66
CA PRO A 174 -41.70 5.47 4.72
C PRO A 174 -40.86 6.00 3.54
N ALA A 175 -41.10 7.25 3.17
CA ALA A 175 -40.29 7.90 2.15
C ALA A 175 -38.83 8.06 2.66
N PRO A 176 -37.83 7.84 1.80
CA PRO A 176 -36.45 7.99 2.20
C PRO A 176 -36.11 9.45 2.49
N HIS A 177 -35.40 9.69 3.61
CA HIS A 177 -34.78 10.96 3.88
C HIS A 177 -33.30 10.93 3.52
N SER A 178 -32.84 11.92 2.80
CA SER A 178 -31.42 12.13 2.52
C SER A 178 -30.69 12.57 3.82
N GLY A 179 -30.07 11.61 4.52
CA GLY A 179 -29.28 11.88 5.72
C GLY A 179 -28.93 10.61 6.49
N ALA A 180 -27.95 10.69 7.36
CA ALA A 180 -27.41 9.56 8.14
C ALA A 180 -28.44 8.85 9.06
N GLY A 181 -29.63 9.42 9.27
CA GLY A 181 -30.72 8.78 10.00
C GLY A 181 -31.65 7.88 9.16
N GLY A 182 -31.42 7.74 7.86
CA GLY A 182 -32.29 7.00 6.95
C GLY A 182 -32.18 5.47 7.01
N ARG A 183 -31.15 4.93 7.68
CA ARG A 183 -30.89 3.48 7.74
C ARG A 183 -32.05 2.68 8.35
N GLU A 184 -32.55 3.12 9.47
CA GLU A 184 -33.62 2.41 10.21
C GLU A 184 -34.93 2.34 9.43
N GLN A 185 -35.18 3.29 8.57
CA GLN A 185 -36.42 3.35 7.79
C GLN A 185 -36.50 2.33 6.65
N TRP A 186 -35.33 1.84 6.20
CA TRP A 186 -35.22 0.87 5.11
C TRP A 186 -35.11 -0.59 5.57
N GLU A 187 -34.92 -0.83 6.87
CA GLU A 187 -34.77 -2.19 7.40
C GLU A 187 -35.92 -3.12 7.03
N PRO A 188 -37.19 -2.67 7.06
CA PRO A 188 -38.29 -3.53 6.62
C PRO A 188 -38.24 -3.91 5.15
N LEU A 189 -37.80 -2.98 4.28
CA LEU A 189 -37.62 -3.26 2.85
C LEU A 189 -36.41 -4.18 2.60
N ARG A 190 -35.34 -3.99 3.34
CA ARG A 190 -34.16 -4.86 3.32
C ARG A 190 -34.46 -6.27 3.81
N ALA A 191 -35.24 -6.41 4.88
CA ALA A 191 -35.68 -7.70 5.40
C ALA A 191 -36.50 -8.46 4.34
N LEU A 192 -37.42 -7.78 3.72
CA LEU A 192 -38.24 -8.36 2.66
C LEU A 192 -37.40 -8.80 1.44
N LEU A 193 -36.48 -7.96 1.00
CA LEU A 193 -35.54 -8.30 -0.08
C LEU A 193 -34.61 -9.43 0.29
N SER A 194 -34.25 -9.52 1.57
CA SER A 194 -33.44 -10.60 2.12
C SER A 194 -34.17 -11.94 2.17
N GLU A 195 -35.38 -11.95 2.56
CA GLU A 195 -36.23 -13.16 2.57
C GLU A 195 -36.47 -13.68 1.14
N THR A 196 -36.69 -12.80 0.19
CA THR A 196 -36.83 -13.17 -1.22
C THR A 196 -35.54 -13.66 -1.85
N ARG A 197 -34.36 -13.26 -1.33
CA ARG A 197 -33.07 -13.70 -1.83
C ARG A 197 -32.75 -15.17 -1.53
N SER A 198 -33.28 -15.72 -0.45
CA SER A 198 -33.10 -17.15 -0.12
C SER A 198 -33.89 -18.08 -1.02
N LEU A 199 -34.78 -17.52 -1.84
CA LEU A 199 -35.66 -18.27 -2.74
C LEU A 199 -35.67 -17.62 -4.14
N PRO A 200 -34.59 -17.83 -4.97
CA PRO A 200 -34.43 -17.16 -6.26
C PRO A 200 -35.63 -17.27 -7.18
N GLU A 201 -36.25 -18.45 -7.27
CA GLU A 201 -37.42 -18.71 -8.13
C GLU A 201 -38.66 -17.94 -7.64
N LEU A 202 -38.85 -17.84 -6.34
CA LEU A 202 -39.94 -17.05 -5.75
C LEU A 202 -39.73 -15.56 -5.98
N THR A 203 -38.49 -15.12 -5.93
CA THR A 203 -38.11 -13.72 -6.19
C THR A 203 -38.34 -13.36 -7.65
N GLU A 204 -37.94 -14.22 -8.57
CA GLU A 204 -38.14 -14.04 -10.00
C GLU A 204 -39.64 -13.99 -10.33
N LYS A 205 -40.42 -14.92 -9.79
CA LYS A 205 -41.85 -14.96 -9.95
C LYS A 205 -42.52 -13.68 -9.41
N THR A 206 -42.17 -13.28 -8.19
CA THR A 206 -42.71 -12.09 -7.52
C THR A 206 -42.33 -10.81 -8.26
N LEU A 207 -41.09 -10.71 -8.76
CA LEU A 207 -40.64 -9.57 -9.53
C LEU A 207 -41.27 -9.55 -10.91
N SER A 208 -41.40 -10.69 -11.60
CA SER A 208 -42.07 -10.82 -12.89
C SER A 208 -43.55 -10.44 -12.81
N GLU A 209 -44.26 -10.93 -11.80
CA GLU A 209 -45.67 -10.60 -11.56
C GLU A 209 -45.90 -9.12 -11.26
N ARG A 210 -44.96 -8.49 -10.53
CA ARG A 210 -45.10 -7.09 -10.08
C ARG A 210 -44.50 -6.06 -11.02
N LEU A 211 -43.41 -6.43 -11.73
CA LEU A 211 -42.66 -5.54 -12.62
C LEU A 211 -42.91 -5.80 -14.13
N GLY A 212 -43.65 -6.85 -14.45
CA GLY A 212 -43.90 -7.30 -15.81
C GLY A 212 -42.85 -8.27 -16.35
N PRO A 213 -43.07 -8.79 -17.57
CA PRO A 213 -42.20 -9.80 -18.16
C PRO A 213 -40.75 -9.38 -18.20
N ILE A 214 -39.85 -10.34 -17.99
CA ILE A 214 -38.40 -10.14 -17.90
C ILE A 214 -37.84 -9.48 -19.16
N GLU A 215 -38.44 -9.74 -20.31
CA GLU A 215 -38.06 -9.13 -21.60
C GLU A 215 -38.24 -7.61 -21.58
N LYS A 216 -39.31 -7.12 -20.94
CA LYS A 216 -39.53 -5.68 -20.76
C LYS A 216 -38.57 -5.06 -19.77
N ALA A 217 -38.27 -5.77 -18.70
CA ALA A 217 -37.24 -5.36 -17.76
C ALA A 217 -35.84 -5.35 -18.40
N ASN A 218 -35.54 -6.39 -19.18
CA ASN A 218 -34.29 -6.54 -19.90
C ASN A 218 -34.11 -5.44 -20.96
N ALA A 219 -35.09 -5.18 -21.78
CA ALA A 219 -35.05 -4.12 -22.78
C ALA A 219 -34.83 -2.73 -22.17
N ARG A 220 -35.44 -2.48 -21.01
CA ARG A 220 -35.34 -1.18 -20.32
C ARG A 220 -34.01 -0.97 -19.60
N TRP A 221 -33.37 -2.05 -19.15
CA TRP A 221 -32.16 -2.00 -18.37
C TRP A 221 -30.92 -2.39 -19.19
N GLY A 222 -31.09 -2.58 -20.47
CA GLY A 222 -29.99 -2.76 -21.40
C GLY A 222 -29.19 -4.06 -21.28
N THR A 223 -29.85 -5.14 -20.92
CA THR A 223 -29.21 -6.43 -20.66
C THR A 223 -28.98 -7.28 -21.89
N HIS A 224 -29.00 -6.73 -23.06
CA HIS A 224 -28.78 -7.51 -24.28
C HIS A 224 -27.82 -6.86 -25.25
N THR A 225 -26.74 -7.55 -25.45
CA THR A 225 -26.46 -8.13 -26.78
C THR A 225 -25.31 -9.13 -26.62
N THR A 226 -25.60 -10.39 -26.68
CA THR A 226 -24.63 -11.36 -27.15
C THR A 226 -24.14 -10.92 -28.50
N TRP A 227 -22.84 -10.75 -28.66
CA TRP A 227 -22.27 -10.70 -29.99
C TRP A 227 -22.63 -12.02 -30.67
N ALA A 228 -23.45 -11.97 -31.68
CA ALA A 228 -23.52 -13.11 -32.56
C ALA A 228 -22.11 -13.45 -33.02
N ALA A 229 -21.75 -14.73 -32.99
CA ALA A 229 -20.41 -15.20 -33.41
C ALA A 229 -19.99 -14.64 -34.77
N GLU A 230 -20.97 -14.37 -35.61
CA GLU A 230 -20.82 -13.77 -36.94
C GLU A 230 -20.40 -12.29 -36.97
N GLN A 231 -20.49 -11.57 -35.85
CA GLN A 231 -20.17 -10.13 -35.76
C GLN A 231 -18.86 -9.82 -35.06
N ARG A 232 -18.07 -10.84 -34.72
CA ARG A 232 -16.75 -10.62 -34.11
C ARG A 232 -15.75 -10.16 -35.16
N PRO A 233 -15.09 -9.02 -34.93
CA PRO A 233 -13.98 -8.67 -35.79
C PRO A 233 -12.86 -9.68 -35.60
N THR A 234 -12.35 -10.23 -36.66
CA THR A 234 -11.14 -11.07 -36.67
C THR A 234 -9.87 -10.23 -36.78
N GLU A 235 -10.02 -8.97 -37.20
CA GLU A 235 -8.95 -8.01 -37.34
C GLU A 235 -9.48 -6.58 -37.25
N PHE A 236 -8.78 -5.70 -36.54
CA PHE A 236 -9.09 -4.28 -36.57
C PHE A 236 -8.40 -3.59 -37.77
N LYS A 237 -9.17 -2.80 -38.49
CA LYS A 237 -8.69 -2.01 -39.62
C LYS A 237 -8.37 -0.57 -39.27
N SER A 238 -8.92 -0.06 -38.19
CA SER A 238 -8.79 1.31 -37.76
C SER A 238 -8.77 1.45 -36.24
N TRP A 239 -8.23 2.55 -35.74
CA TRP A 239 -8.25 2.87 -34.32
C TRP A 239 -9.65 3.15 -33.78
N SER A 240 -10.53 3.65 -34.62
CA SER A 240 -11.94 3.84 -34.25
C SER A 240 -12.67 2.52 -34.01
N GLU A 241 -12.34 1.47 -34.76
CA GLU A 241 -12.86 0.13 -34.51
C GLU A 241 -12.36 -0.44 -33.19
N VAL A 242 -11.07 -0.23 -32.86
CA VAL A 242 -10.49 -0.62 -31.56
C VAL A 242 -11.23 0.03 -30.41
N VAL A 243 -11.48 1.33 -30.49
CA VAL A 243 -12.20 2.09 -29.44
C VAL A 243 -13.67 1.64 -29.35
N ALA A 244 -14.33 1.45 -30.46
CA ALA A 244 -15.72 0.95 -30.47
C ALA A 244 -15.82 -0.45 -29.86
N PHE A 245 -14.86 -1.32 -30.16
CA PHE A 245 -14.77 -2.64 -29.53
C PHE A 245 -14.55 -2.54 -28.03
N LEU A 246 -13.63 -1.70 -27.56
CA LEU A 246 -13.36 -1.53 -26.14
C LEU A 246 -14.62 -1.16 -25.36
N ASN A 247 -15.37 -0.16 -25.84
CA ASN A 247 -16.59 0.30 -25.20
C ASN A 247 -17.59 -0.83 -25.04
N ARG A 248 -17.74 -1.63 -26.08
CA ARG A 248 -18.64 -2.78 -26.05
C ARG A 248 -18.12 -3.90 -25.16
N PHE A 249 -16.82 -4.19 -25.25
CA PHE A 249 -16.17 -5.20 -24.41
C PHE A 249 -16.37 -4.93 -22.92
N TYR A 250 -16.16 -3.68 -22.49
CA TYR A 250 -16.40 -3.29 -21.10
C TYR A 250 -17.84 -3.53 -20.66
N HIS A 251 -18.77 -3.16 -21.51
CA HIS A 251 -20.19 -3.38 -21.21
C HIS A 251 -20.51 -4.87 -21.07
N GLU A 252 -20.02 -5.71 -21.97
CA GLU A 252 -20.26 -7.16 -21.93
C GLU A 252 -19.53 -7.83 -20.76
N LEU A 253 -18.26 -7.51 -20.55
CA LEU A 253 -17.50 -8.04 -19.41
C LEU A 253 -18.18 -7.75 -18.08
N SER A 254 -18.79 -6.57 -17.92
CA SER A 254 -19.50 -6.21 -16.69
C SER A 254 -20.70 -7.12 -16.38
N GLN A 255 -21.08 -8.01 -17.26
CA GLN A 255 -22.25 -8.87 -17.10
C GLN A 255 -21.92 -10.36 -16.89
N VAL A 256 -20.65 -10.75 -17.06
CA VAL A 256 -20.25 -12.16 -16.93
C VAL A 256 -19.88 -12.54 -15.51
N ARG A 257 -19.94 -13.83 -15.20
CA ARG A 257 -19.54 -14.40 -13.90
C ARG A 257 -18.22 -15.14 -13.92
N SER A 258 -17.71 -15.40 -15.10
CA SER A 258 -16.46 -16.13 -15.29
C SER A 258 -15.70 -15.52 -16.45
N THR A 259 -14.38 -15.52 -16.37
CA THR A 259 -13.52 -15.18 -17.49
C THR A 259 -13.22 -16.37 -18.39
N GLU A 260 -13.80 -17.54 -18.13
CA GLU A 260 -13.58 -18.71 -18.96
C GLU A 260 -13.96 -18.41 -20.43
N GLY A 261 -13.00 -18.59 -21.33
CA GLY A 261 -13.16 -18.23 -22.72
C GLY A 261 -13.02 -16.73 -23.04
N TRP A 262 -12.78 -15.88 -22.05
CA TRP A 262 -12.57 -14.44 -22.25
C TRP A 262 -11.08 -14.08 -22.28
N ASN A 263 -10.72 -13.24 -23.23
CA ASN A 263 -9.44 -12.55 -23.19
C ASN A 263 -9.63 -11.17 -22.56
N VAL A 264 -9.02 -10.94 -21.38
CA VAL A 264 -9.19 -9.70 -20.63
C VAL A 264 -8.19 -8.61 -20.98
N SER A 265 -7.36 -8.82 -22.02
CA SER A 265 -6.37 -7.83 -22.48
C SER A 265 -6.98 -6.45 -22.77
N PRO A 266 -8.16 -6.31 -23.39
CA PRO A 266 -8.75 -4.99 -23.60
C PRO A 266 -9.00 -4.24 -22.31
N TRP A 267 -9.42 -4.94 -21.25
CA TRP A 267 -9.65 -4.37 -19.94
C TRP A 267 -8.34 -3.96 -19.26
N CYS A 268 -7.34 -4.85 -19.25
CA CYS A 268 -6.03 -4.56 -18.66
C CYS A 268 -5.33 -3.39 -19.35
N ASP A 269 -5.34 -3.35 -20.69
CA ASP A 269 -4.73 -2.26 -21.46
C ASP A 269 -5.38 -0.91 -21.13
N PHE A 270 -6.70 -0.89 -21.03
CA PHE A 270 -7.41 0.34 -20.68
C PHE A 270 -7.15 0.76 -19.23
N ARG A 271 -7.04 -0.19 -18.30
CA ARG A 271 -6.66 0.10 -16.90
C ARG A 271 -5.25 0.70 -16.83
N ASN A 272 -4.28 0.10 -17.49
CA ASN A 272 -2.91 0.60 -17.54
C ASN A 272 -2.84 2.00 -18.16
N PHE A 273 -3.61 2.25 -19.22
CA PHE A 273 -3.76 3.60 -19.79
C PHE A 273 -4.32 4.61 -18.80
N MET A 274 -5.33 4.24 -18.01
CA MET A 274 -5.90 5.13 -17.01
C MET A 274 -4.92 5.42 -15.87
N ASP A 275 -4.13 4.42 -15.46
CA ASP A 275 -3.04 4.59 -14.47
C ASP A 275 -1.96 5.57 -14.99
N GLU A 276 -1.57 5.49 -16.27
CA GLU A 276 -0.65 6.46 -16.87
C GLU A 276 -1.27 7.84 -16.98
N THR A 277 -2.51 7.93 -17.44
CA THR A 277 -3.26 9.19 -17.56
C THR A 277 -3.31 9.97 -16.23
N PHE A 278 -3.52 9.27 -15.14
CA PHE A 278 -3.54 9.88 -13.80
C PHE A 278 -2.18 10.40 -13.38
N ALA A 279 -1.15 9.59 -13.50
CA ALA A 279 0.21 10.00 -13.17
C ALA A 279 0.67 11.20 -14.02
N ASP A 280 0.34 11.19 -15.32
CA ASP A 280 0.61 12.31 -16.22
C ASP A 280 -0.13 13.59 -15.81
N ALA A 281 -1.37 13.48 -15.32
CA ALA A 281 -2.12 14.63 -14.81
C ALA A 281 -1.43 15.26 -13.60
N ILE A 282 -0.93 14.44 -12.66
CA ILE A 282 -0.11 14.90 -11.53
C ILE A 282 1.16 15.58 -12.06
N GLY A 283 1.81 14.97 -13.05
CA GLY A 283 3.02 15.53 -13.68
C GLY A 283 2.79 16.89 -14.32
N ARG A 284 1.67 17.09 -15.00
CA ARG A 284 1.28 18.41 -15.58
C ARG A 284 1.02 19.44 -14.50
N ALA A 285 0.31 19.07 -13.44
CA ALA A 285 0.07 19.96 -12.30
C ALA A 285 1.40 20.36 -11.61
N ARG A 286 2.30 19.39 -11.39
CA ARG A 286 3.64 19.64 -10.86
C ARG A 286 4.45 20.59 -11.76
N ALA A 287 4.37 20.42 -13.07
CA ALA A 287 5.07 21.30 -14.01
C ALA A 287 4.59 22.75 -13.92
N VAL A 288 3.31 23.00 -13.71
CA VAL A 288 2.76 24.34 -13.48
C VAL A 288 3.33 24.95 -12.19
N CYS A 289 3.34 24.19 -11.08
CA CYS A 289 3.91 24.68 -9.82
C CYS A 289 5.40 25.04 -9.97
N LYS A 290 6.19 24.16 -10.64
CA LYS A 290 7.63 24.38 -10.87
C LYS A 290 7.92 25.56 -11.78
N ALA A 291 7.03 25.87 -12.73
CA ALA A 291 7.16 27.05 -13.61
C ALA A 291 7.00 28.38 -12.84
N GLU A 292 6.15 28.40 -11.84
CA GLU A 292 5.90 29.59 -11.01
C GLU A 292 6.85 29.70 -9.80
N ASP A 293 7.28 28.57 -9.26
CA ASP A 293 8.26 28.47 -8.17
C ASP A 293 9.22 27.30 -8.46
N PRO A 294 10.40 27.55 -9.05
CA PRO A 294 11.36 26.50 -9.40
C PRO A 294 11.84 25.65 -8.21
N HIS A 295 11.74 26.20 -7.00
CA HIS A 295 12.11 25.48 -5.76
C HIS A 295 10.93 24.71 -5.13
N ALA A 296 9.75 24.85 -5.70
CA ALA A 296 8.55 24.21 -5.20
C ALA A 296 8.72 22.69 -5.10
N ARG A 297 8.28 22.12 -3.99
CA ARG A 297 7.97 20.71 -3.89
C ARG A 297 6.47 20.54 -4.06
N CYS A 298 6.08 19.54 -4.84
CA CYS A 298 4.67 19.24 -5.08
C CYS A 298 4.34 17.92 -4.40
N ALA A 299 3.26 17.92 -3.63
CA ALA A 299 2.79 16.80 -2.84
C ALA A 299 1.43 16.31 -3.32
N THR A 300 1.15 15.05 -3.00
CA THR A 300 -0.19 14.49 -2.93
C THR A 300 -0.38 13.87 -1.55
N GLU A 301 -1.46 14.20 -0.88
CA GLU A 301 -1.89 13.59 0.36
C GLU A 301 -2.86 12.45 0.07
N GLY A 302 -3.11 11.58 1.05
CA GLY A 302 -4.05 10.49 0.92
C GLY A 302 -3.69 9.45 -0.14
N GLY A 303 -2.40 9.14 -0.27
CA GLY A 303 -1.91 8.15 -1.23
C GLY A 303 -2.50 6.77 -0.98
N GLN A 304 -3.31 6.29 -1.92
CA GLN A 304 -4.08 5.07 -1.79
C GLN A 304 -3.25 3.81 -2.02
N ALA A 305 -3.82 2.66 -1.70
CA ALA A 305 -3.20 1.40 -2.04
C ALA A 305 -3.05 1.23 -3.57
N PRO A 306 -2.03 0.48 -4.00
CA PRO A 306 -1.92 0.07 -5.40
C PRO A 306 -2.96 -1.01 -5.70
N PHE A 307 -4.15 -0.59 -6.09
CA PHE A 307 -5.26 -1.46 -6.46
C PHE A 307 -5.44 -1.58 -7.97
N ALA A 308 -6.37 -2.43 -8.36
CA ALA A 308 -6.81 -2.49 -9.76
C ALA A 308 -7.50 -1.19 -10.22
N PHE A 309 -7.98 -0.39 -9.27
CA PHE A 309 -8.68 0.88 -9.50
C PHE A 309 -8.05 1.99 -8.66
N GLY A 310 -8.52 3.24 -8.84
CA GLY A 310 -7.96 4.40 -8.15
C GLY A 310 -6.72 4.96 -8.85
N TRP A 311 -6.20 4.25 -9.87
CA TRP A 311 -5.10 4.70 -10.75
C TRP A 311 -3.73 4.82 -10.07
N TYR A 312 -3.58 4.22 -8.88
CA TYR A 312 -2.33 4.24 -8.12
C TYR A 312 -1.34 3.16 -8.56
N ASN A 313 -0.92 3.21 -9.82
CA ASN A 313 0.28 2.49 -10.22
C ASN A 313 1.51 3.30 -9.78
N TYR A 314 2.14 2.88 -8.70
CA TYR A 314 3.26 3.62 -8.12
C TYR A 314 4.50 3.67 -9.00
N GLU A 315 4.71 2.73 -9.96
CA GLU A 315 5.78 2.87 -10.96
C GLU A 315 5.61 4.14 -11.82
N ASN A 316 4.38 4.65 -11.93
CA ASN A 316 4.08 5.88 -12.64
C ASN A 316 4.05 7.09 -11.69
N VAL A 317 3.34 7.00 -10.58
CA VAL A 317 3.09 8.13 -9.65
C VAL A 317 4.38 8.68 -9.07
N VAL A 318 5.31 7.82 -8.62
CA VAL A 318 6.56 8.27 -7.98
C VAL A 318 7.51 9.08 -8.88
N LYS A 319 7.24 9.15 -10.17
CA LYS A 319 7.98 9.99 -11.13
C LYS A 319 7.52 11.45 -11.08
N HIS A 320 6.33 11.69 -10.60
CA HIS A 320 5.62 12.97 -10.72
C HIS A 320 5.38 13.67 -9.38
N VAL A 321 5.74 13.06 -8.25
CA VAL A 321 5.60 13.64 -6.92
C VAL A 321 6.96 13.90 -6.27
N ASP A 322 7.10 14.99 -5.53
CA ASP A 322 8.27 15.27 -4.70
C ASP A 322 8.02 14.84 -3.23
N VAL A 323 6.76 14.91 -2.81
CA VAL A 323 6.28 14.53 -1.48
C VAL A 323 4.99 13.72 -1.63
N ILE A 324 4.82 12.71 -0.84
CA ILE A 324 3.58 11.92 -0.78
C ILE A 324 3.26 11.52 0.66
N GLU A 325 1.98 11.56 0.99
CA GLU A 325 1.45 10.99 2.21
C GLU A 325 0.70 9.69 1.88
N PRO A 326 1.34 8.51 2.05
CA PRO A 326 0.69 7.23 1.84
C PRO A 326 -0.08 6.78 3.08
N TYR A 327 -1.26 6.20 2.89
CA TYR A 327 -2.10 5.70 3.99
C TYR A 327 -1.62 4.39 4.62
N ASN A 328 -0.47 3.88 4.22
CA ASN A 328 0.09 2.59 4.66
C ASN A 328 -0.87 1.41 4.42
N ILE A 329 -1.49 1.38 3.27
CA ILE A 329 -2.38 0.31 2.81
C ILE A 329 -1.79 -0.38 1.58
N GLY A 330 -1.96 -1.70 1.47
CA GLY A 330 -1.47 -2.49 0.35
C GLY A 330 0.05 -2.39 0.16
N ASN A 331 0.83 -2.26 1.24
CA ASN A 331 2.28 -2.08 1.24
C ASN A 331 2.79 -0.82 0.48
N ASN A 332 1.93 0.19 0.26
CA ASN A 332 2.30 1.35 -0.56
C ASN A 332 3.54 2.09 -0.04
N VAL A 333 3.75 2.17 1.27
CA VAL A 333 4.94 2.80 1.87
C VAL A 333 6.22 2.09 1.40
N GLU A 334 6.28 0.77 1.51
CA GLU A 334 7.43 -0.02 1.08
C GLU A 334 7.62 -0.01 -0.45
N VAL A 335 6.51 -0.01 -1.19
CA VAL A 335 6.52 0.10 -2.66
C VAL A 335 7.10 1.43 -3.09
N ILE A 336 6.61 2.56 -2.56
CA ILE A 336 7.10 3.90 -2.89
C ILE A 336 8.58 4.03 -2.56
N ARG A 337 8.98 3.65 -1.34
CA ARG A 337 10.38 3.69 -0.89
C ARG A 337 11.31 2.91 -1.82
N SER A 338 10.87 1.72 -2.25
CA SER A 338 11.69 0.85 -3.10
C SER A 338 11.78 1.33 -4.54
N LEU A 339 10.69 1.89 -5.08
CA LEU A 339 10.63 2.37 -6.47
C LEU A 339 11.35 3.70 -6.66
N ASN A 340 11.24 4.63 -5.70
CA ASN A 340 11.90 5.91 -5.72
C ASN A 340 12.24 6.43 -4.31
N PRO A 341 13.45 6.15 -3.78
CA PRO A 341 13.85 6.56 -2.43
C PRO A 341 14.01 8.08 -2.26
N ASP A 342 14.00 8.86 -3.34
CA ASP A 342 14.11 10.32 -3.28
C ASP A 342 12.77 10.99 -2.95
N VAL A 343 11.64 10.32 -3.17
CA VAL A 343 10.32 10.81 -2.78
C VAL A 343 10.26 10.95 -1.26
N ILE A 344 9.87 12.13 -0.80
CA ILE A 344 9.68 12.40 0.62
C ILE A 344 8.33 11.83 1.04
N MET A 345 8.34 10.78 1.84
CA MET A 345 7.11 10.28 2.46
C MET A 345 6.87 10.96 3.79
N ILE A 346 5.63 11.29 4.05
CA ILE A 346 5.13 11.85 5.31
C ILE A 346 3.95 11.01 5.77
N SER A 347 3.65 11.06 7.06
CA SER A 347 2.50 10.35 7.65
C SER A 347 1.51 11.34 8.24
N THR A 348 0.24 11.02 8.21
CA THR A 348 -0.80 11.78 8.90
C THR A 348 -1.15 11.10 10.22
N HIS A 349 -1.24 11.91 11.28
CA HIS A 349 -1.65 11.48 12.60
C HIS A 349 -2.74 12.41 13.12
N GLY A 350 -3.74 11.85 13.77
CA GLY A 350 -4.83 12.61 14.38
C GLY A 350 -5.36 11.88 15.61
N PHE A 351 -5.81 12.63 16.57
CA PHE A 351 -6.51 12.09 17.75
C PHE A 351 -7.74 12.94 18.00
N GLN A 352 -8.89 12.35 17.74
CA GLN A 352 -10.16 13.00 17.94
C GLN A 352 -10.53 12.97 19.44
N HIS A 353 -10.63 14.14 20.05
CA HIS A 353 -11.05 14.27 21.43
C HIS A 353 -11.92 15.53 21.65
N LYS A 354 -13.11 15.33 22.15
CA LYS A 354 -14.05 16.45 22.38
C LYS A 354 -13.48 17.40 23.44
N PRO A 355 -13.31 18.69 23.14
CA PRO A 355 -12.79 19.68 24.10
C PRO A 355 -13.54 19.64 25.42
N GLY A 356 -12.80 19.62 26.53
CA GLY A 356 -13.37 19.62 27.89
C GLY A 356 -13.99 18.30 28.36
N ALA A 357 -14.05 17.27 27.51
CA ALA A 357 -14.51 15.94 27.93
C ALA A 357 -13.41 15.19 28.69
N PRO A 358 -13.73 14.31 29.64
CA PRO A 358 -12.75 13.43 30.23
C PRO A 358 -12.31 12.35 29.22
N LEU A 359 -11.03 11.97 29.26
CA LEU A 359 -10.52 10.87 28.44
C LEU A 359 -11.23 9.56 28.80
N THR A 360 -11.74 8.88 27.78
CA THR A 360 -12.32 7.53 27.91
C THR A 360 -11.20 6.48 28.06
N GLU A 361 -11.55 5.23 28.30
CA GLU A 361 -10.60 4.13 28.29
C GLU A 361 -10.02 3.89 26.88
N GLU A 362 -10.84 4.04 25.86
CA GLU A 362 -10.45 3.97 24.45
C GLU A 362 -9.45 5.08 24.10
N ASP A 363 -9.70 6.32 24.50
CA ASP A 363 -8.77 7.44 24.32
C ASP A 363 -7.40 7.15 24.93
N ARG A 364 -7.38 6.62 26.18
CA ARG A 364 -6.12 6.26 26.84
C ARG A 364 -5.39 5.13 26.14
N LEU A 365 -6.12 4.16 25.59
CA LEU A 365 -5.56 3.07 24.82
C LEU A 365 -4.96 3.61 23.51
N TYR A 366 -5.67 4.50 22.84
CA TYR A 366 -5.15 5.17 21.65
C TYR A 366 -3.88 5.96 21.95
N GLN A 367 -3.89 6.79 23.00
CA GLN A 367 -2.69 7.55 23.42
C GLN A 367 -1.50 6.65 23.68
N LYS A 368 -1.74 5.49 24.29
CA LYS A 368 -0.68 4.50 24.57
C LYS A 368 -0.10 3.90 23.28
N ARG A 369 -0.92 3.70 22.25
CA ARG A 369 -0.55 3.10 20.97
C ARG A 369 0.07 4.09 19.98
N ALA A 370 -0.28 5.35 20.08
CA ALA A 370 0.09 6.41 19.14
C ALA A 370 1.60 6.54 18.80
N PRO A 371 2.56 6.24 19.69
CA PRO A 371 3.97 6.25 19.34
C PRO A 371 4.36 5.25 18.25
N GLN A 372 3.72 4.07 18.21
CA GLN A 372 4.11 2.97 17.33
C GLN A 372 4.07 3.35 15.84
N PRO A 373 2.98 3.89 15.26
CA PRO A 373 2.95 4.26 13.85
C PRO A 373 3.94 5.37 13.48
N ILE A 374 4.26 6.26 14.43
CA ILE A 374 5.27 7.31 14.20
C ILE A 374 6.67 6.69 14.06
N TRP A 375 7.04 5.78 14.97
CA TRP A 375 8.31 5.07 14.91
C TRP A 375 8.38 4.15 13.70
N TRP A 376 7.31 3.40 13.44
CA TRP A 376 7.21 2.56 12.27
C TRP A 376 7.44 3.37 10.99
N GLY A 377 6.75 4.50 10.84
CA GLY A 377 6.90 5.39 9.70
C GLY A 377 8.35 5.86 9.50
N LEU A 378 9.02 6.29 10.56
CA LEU A 378 10.43 6.70 10.49
C LEU A 378 11.32 5.55 9.96
N PHE A 379 11.13 4.33 10.45
CA PHE A 379 11.95 3.17 10.04
C PHE A 379 11.60 2.68 8.64
N HIS A 380 10.40 2.98 8.16
CA HIS A 380 9.93 2.65 6.81
C HIS A 380 10.07 3.82 5.80
N GLY A 381 10.78 4.90 6.20
CA GLY A 381 11.24 5.95 5.28
C GLY A 381 10.44 7.24 5.32
N HIS A 382 9.48 7.40 6.22
CA HIS A 382 8.83 8.70 6.43
C HIS A 382 9.84 9.72 6.97
N ARG A 383 9.77 10.94 6.45
CA ARG A 383 10.67 12.04 6.83
C ARG A 383 9.95 13.18 7.54
N GLY A 384 8.65 13.08 7.71
CA GLY A 384 7.83 14.08 8.37
C GLY A 384 6.46 13.53 8.70
N SER A 385 5.65 14.37 9.33
CA SER A 385 4.29 14.05 9.72
C SER A 385 3.38 15.26 9.54
N ILE A 386 2.14 14.99 9.18
CA ILE A 386 1.03 15.93 9.19
C ILE A 386 0.19 15.61 10.42
N ILE A 387 -0.36 16.61 11.05
CA ILE A 387 -1.32 16.45 12.13
C ILE A 387 -2.70 16.85 11.60
N TRP A 388 -3.60 15.90 11.63
CA TRP A 388 -4.98 16.05 11.21
C TRP A 388 -5.86 16.36 12.42
N ASP A 389 -6.73 17.29 12.38
CA ASP A 389 -6.89 18.50 11.57
C ASP A 389 -7.14 19.66 12.53
N ASP A 390 -6.22 20.61 12.62
CA ASP A 390 -6.26 21.70 13.61
C ASP A 390 -7.46 22.67 13.39
N ASN A 391 -8.13 22.59 12.26
CA ASN A 391 -9.34 23.36 11.98
C ASN A 391 -10.57 22.83 12.73
N LEU A 392 -10.56 21.53 13.09
CA LEU A 392 -11.66 20.91 13.83
C LEU A 392 -11.36 20.95 15.33
N PRO A 393 -12.29 21.48 16.15
CA PRO A 393 -12.06 21.66 17.60
C PRO A 393 -11.60 20.37 18.31
N GLU A 394 -12.14 19.22 17.90
CA GLU A 394 -11.82 17.90 18.46
C GLU A 394 -10.42 17.37 18.13
N TYR A 395 -9.76 17.91 17.12
CA TYR A 395 -8.37 17.53 16.75
C TYR A 395 -7.35 18.60 17.14
N ARG A 396 -7.82 19.76 17.61
CA ARG A 396 -6.98 20.94 17.84
C ARG A 396 -5.87 20.68 18.83
N PHE A 397 -4.66 21.18 18.54
CA PHE A 397 -3.46 20.94 19.35
C PHE A 397 -3.28 21.94 20.48
N VAL A 398 -3.76 23.15 20.30
CA VAL A 398 -3.67 24.21 21.30
C VAL A 398 -5.06 24.72 21.59
N ASP A 399 -5.44 24.67 22.85
CA ASP A 399 -6.69 25.25 23.33
C ASP A 399 -6.65 26.79 23.11
N GLU A 400 -7.64 27.33 22.47
CA GLU A 400 -7.67 28.75 22.08
C GLU A 400 -7.77 29.70 23.26
N GLU A 401 -8.43 29.29 24.32
CA GLU A 401 -8.67 30.13 25.50
C GLU A 401 -7.50 30.04 26.48
N THR A 402 -7.11 28.82 26.81
CA THR A 402 -6.09 28.56 27.83
C THR A 402 -4.66 28.63 27.30
N ARG A 403 -4.48 28.50 25.97
CA ARG A 403 -3.19 28.36 25.28
C ARG A 403 -2.35 27.16 25.76
N GLN A 404 -3.01 26.17 26.33
CA GLN A 404 -2.39 24.93 26.75
C GLN A 404 -2.49 23.86 25.65
N LEU A 405 -1.61 22.88 25.72
CA LEU A 405 -1.71 21.72 24.84
C LEU A 405 -2.97 20.91 25.18
N THR A 406 -3.70 20.55 24.16
CA THR A 406 -4.86 19.65 24.28
C THR A 406 -4.42 18.19 24.48
N PRO A 407 -5.35 17.27 24.85
CA PRO A 407 -5.06 15.85 24.84
C PRO A 407 -4.59 15.34 23.48
N ALA A 408 -5.10 15.91 22.37
CA ALA A 408 -4.64 15.56 21.02
C ALA A 408 -3.14 15.86 20.84
N ALA A 409 -2.68 17.05 21.24
CA ALA A 409 -1.27 17.39 21.17
C ALA A 409 -0.40 16.51 22.07
N SER A 410 -0.81 16.32 23.32
CA SER A 410 -0.03 15.55 24.29
C SER A 410 0.13 14.08 23.91
N THR A 411 -0.79 13.53 23.12
CA THR A 411 -0.70 12.17 22.59
C THR A 411 0.58 11.95 21.75
N PHE A 412 1.01 12.94 21.02
CA PHE A 412 2.12 12.81 20.07
C PHE A 412 3.40 13.55 20.53
N ALA A 413 3.27 14.52 21.45
CA ALA A 413 4.32 15.48 21.78
C ALA A 413 5.63 14.81 22.22
N ASP A 414 5.58 13.85 23.13
CA ASP A 414 6.78 13.21 23.68
C ASP A 414 7.55 12.45 22.59
N THR A 415 6.85 11.74 21.72
CA THR A 415 7.46 10.99 20.63
C THR A 415 8.12 11.96 19.64
N PHE A 416 7.43 13.01 19.21
CA PHE A 416 8.02 13.99 18.30
C PHE A 416 9.19 14.75 18.93
N LEU A 417 9.13 15.07 20.21
CA LEU A 417 10.25 15.71 20.91
C LEU A 417 11.47 14.78 20.99
N GLU A 418 11.26 13.48 21.25
CA GLU A 418 12.35 12.50 21.23
C GLU A 418 13.00 12.39 19.85
N LEU A 419 12.18 12.28 18.79
CA LEU A 419 12.66 12.24 17.40
C LEU A 419 13.40 13.52 17.01
N HIS A 420 12.86 14.67 17.39
CA HIS A 420 13.44 15.99 17.12
C HIS A 420 14.80 16.19 17.81
N LYS A 421 15.06 15.53 18.93
CA LYS A 421 16.35 15.60 19.62
C LYS A 421 17.49 14.86 18.90
N GLY A 422 17.27 14.33 17.72
CA GLY A 422 18.31 13.90 16.80
C GLY A 422 18.13 12.50 16.21
N ILE A 423 17.28 11.64 16.79
CA ILE A 423 17.08 10.27 16.30
C ILE A 423 16.54 10.27 14.86
N ALA A 424 15.53 11.11 14.58
CA ALA A 424 15.02 11.21 13.21
C ALA A 424 16.12 11.63 12.23
N LYS A 425 16.94 12.65 12.60
CA LYS A 425 18.06 13.11 11.77
C LYS A 425 19.11 12.01 11.55
N LEU A 426 19.38 11.17 12.54
CA LEU A 426 20.30 10.05 12.41
C LEU A 426 19.77 9.02 11.41
N ILE A 427 18.54 8.57 11.59
CA ILE A 427 17.93 7.52 10.76
C ILE A 427 17.70 7.98 9.32
N ILE A 428 17.13 9.18 9.12
CA ILE A 428 16.85 9.75 7.79
C ILE A 428 18.12 9.92 6.94
N ASN A 429 19.25 10.22 7.58
CA ASN A 429 20.53 10.37 6.90
C ASN A 429 21.31 9.05 6.75
N SER A 430 20.81 7.95 7.26
CA SER A 430 21.39 6.62 7.12
C SER A 430 20.66 5.84 6.03
N ARG A 431 21.37 5.02 5.29
CA ARG A 431 20.80 4.24 4.19
C ARG A 431 20.18 2.95 4.74
N ARG A 432 18.88 2.76 4.55
CA ARG A 432 18.21 1.50 4.91
C ARG A 432 18.83 0.33 4.14
N LEU A 433 19.05 -0.78 4.84
CA LEU A 433 19.61 -2.00 4.29
C LEU A 433 18.52 -3.02 3.99
N HIS A 434 18.72 -3.79 2.92
CA HIS A 434 17.95 -5.00 2.62
C HIS A 434 18.91 -6.22 2.54
N ASP A 435 18.35 -7.42 2.61
CA ASP A 435 19.13 -8.65 2.65
C ASP A 435 19.31 -9.31 1.26
N GLY A 436 19.12 -8.54 0.20
CA GLY A 436 19.21 -9.02 -1.18
C GLY A 436 17.96 -9.78 -1.62
N ILE A 437 16.81 -9.47 -1.02
CA ILE A 437 15.51 -10.03 -1.39
C ILE A 437 14.74 -8.99 -2.18
N ALA A 438 14.35 -9.34 -3.41
CA ALA A 438 13.43 -8.58 -4.24
C ALA A 438 12.03 -9.21 -4.18
N ILE A 439 11.00 -8.37 -4.10
CA ILE A 439 9.60 -8.78 -4.28
C ILE A 439 9.09 -8.06 -5.53
N GLN A 440 8.56 -8.79 -6.50
CA GLN A 440 8.01 -8.17 -7.69
C GLN A 440 6.77 -7.33 -7.33
N TYR A 441 6.76 -6.10 -7.84
CA TYR A 441 5.58 -5.24 -7.89
C TYR A 441 5.01 -5.29 -9.30
N SER A 442 3.87 -5.95 -9.47
CA SER A 442 3.21 -6.15 -10.76
C SER A 442 1.79 -5.59 -10.75
N GLN A 443 1.60 -4.42 -11.36
CA GLN A 443 0.29 -3.82 -11.53
C GLN A 443 -0.63 -4.68 -12.41
N PRO A 444 -0.17 -5.26 -13.54
CA PRO A 444 -1.01 -6.16 -14.34
C PRO A 444 -1.51 -7.37 -13.56
N SER A 445 -0.64 -8.03 -12.76
CA SER A 445 -1.06 -9.17 -11.94
C SER A 445 -2.15 -8.79 -10.95
N MET A 446 -1.99 -7.63 -10.31
CA MET A 446 -2.98 -7.13 -9.36
C MET A 446 -4.33 -6.84 -10.03
N GLN A 447 -4.33 -6.24 -11.20
CA GLN A 447 -5.54 -5.98 -11.99
C GLN A 447 -6.25 -7.27 -12.36
N VAL A 448 -5.53 -8.25 -12.90
CA VAL A 448 -6.10 -9.55 -13.29
C VAL A 448 -6.63 -10.30 -12.08
N HIS A 449 -5.86 -10.37 -10.99
CA HIS A 449 -6.32 -11.01 -9.76
C HIS A 449 -7.60 -10.41 -9.24
N TRP A 450 -7.68 -9.09 -9.20
CA TRP A 450 -8.90 -8.43 -8.76
C TRP A 450 -10.09 -8.82 -9.62
N LEU A 451 -9.93 -8.85 -10.94
CA LEU A 451 -11.00 -9.25 -11.86
C LEU A 451 -11.44 -10.70 -11.62
N LEU A 452 -10.48 -11.63 -11.53
CA LEU A 452 -10.75 -13.05 -11.30
C LEU A 452 -11.43 -13.29 -9.95
N ASP A 453 -11.03 -12.57 -8.91
CA ASP A 453 -11.58 -12.70 -7.56
C ASP A 453 -13.04 -12.19 -7.49
N ASN A 454 -13.37 -11.18 -8.28
CA ASN A 454 -14.65 -10.49 -8.18
C ASN A 454 -15.70 -10.90 -9.23
N LEU A 455 -15.31 -11.46 -10.38
CA LEU A 455 -16.25 -11.87 -11.42
C LEU A 455 -17.29 -12.88 -10.97
N GLN A 456 -16.96 -13.74 -9.99
CA GLN A 456 -17.90 -14.70 -9.42
C GLN A 456 -19.14 -14.00 -8.81
N HIS A 457 -19.03 -12.74 -8.44
CA HIS A 457 -20.12 -11.93 -7.92
C HIS A 457 -21.03 -11.35 -9.02
N ALA A 458 -20.82 -11.75 -10.29
CA ALA A 458 -21.54 -11.26 -11.46
C ALA A 458 -21.48 -9.73 -11.54
N ARG A 459 -22.60 -9.07 -11.77
CA ARG A 459 -22.68 -7.62 -11.90
C ARG A 459 -22.28 -6.85 -10.64
N GLU A 460 -22.37 -7.51 -9.51
CA GLU A 460 -21.99 -6.92 -8.23
C GLU A 460 -20.50 -6.56 -8.20
N TRP A 461 -19.65 -7.22 -9.03
CA TRP A 461 -18.25 -6.88 -9.10
C TRP A 461 -18.00 -5.41 -9.47
N MET A 462 -18.87 -4.80 -10.26
CA MET A 462 -18.76 -3.37 -10.57
C MET A 462 -19.15 -2.44 -9.39
N LEU A 463 -19.72 -3.00 -8.35
CA LEU A 463 -20.13 -2.28 -7.15
C LEU A 463 -19.23 -2.57 -5.97
N HIS A 464 -18.39 -3.61 -6.08
CA HIS A 464 -17.40 -3.89 -5.07
C HIS A 464 -16.37 -2.76 -5.03
N SER A 465 -16.12 -2.34 -3.84
CA SER A 465 -14.97 -1.52 -3.59
C SER A 465 -13.73 -2.27 -4.07
N GLY A 466 -13.00 -1.70 -5.02
CA GLY A 466 -11.76 -2.29 -5.55
C GLY A 466 -10.62 -2.26 -4.55
N GLY A 467 -10.94 -2.04 -3.26
CA GLY A 467 -9.98 -2.09 -2.19
C GLY A 467 -9.46 -3.49 -1.92
N ASP A 468 -8.48 -3.60 -1.06
CA ASP A 468 -7.88 -4.83 -0.58
C ASP A 468 -8.87 -5.89 -0.17
N ARG A 469 -10.02 -5.45 0.30
CA ARG A 469 -11.10 -6.30 0.80
C ARG A 469 -11.71 -7.22 -0.24
N GLY A 470 -11.48 -6.93 -1.52
CA GLY A 470 -12.00 -7.73 -2.64
C GLY A 470 -10.93 -8.48 -3.41
N SER A 471 -9.65 -8.34 -3.08
CA SER A 471 -8.57 -9.00 -3.80
C SER A 471 -7.64 -9.77 -2.87
N HIS A 472 -7.48 -11.05 -3.18
CA HIS A 472 -6.60 -11.95 -2.49
C HIS A 472 -5.11 -11.64 -2.70
N PHE A 473 -4.79 -10.99 -3.81
CA PHE A 473 -3.42 -10.64 -4.19
C PHE A 473 -2.69 -9.80 -3.14
N THR A 474 -3.36 -8.79 -2.58
CA THR A 474 -2.78 -7.94 -1.55
C THR A 474 -2.54 -8.71 -0.26
N GLY A 475 -3.46 -9.61 0.11
CA GLY A 475 -3.29 -10.50 1.25
C GLY A 475 -2.06 -11.38 1.12
N VAL A 476 -1.83 -11.95 -0.06
CA VAL A 476 -0.64 -12.78 -0.32
C VAL A 476 0.64 -11.96 -0.25
N ARG A 477 0.66 -10.77 -0.83
CA ARG A 477 1.81 -9.87 -0.76
C ARG A 477 2.12 -9.47 0.69
N ASN A 478 1.10 -9.16 1.49
CA ASN A 478 1.25 -8.95 2.93
C ASN A 478 1.79 -10.19 3.64
N GLY A 479 1.34 -11.37 3.26
CA GLY A 479 1.86 -12.63 3.79
C GLY A 479 3.36 -12.77 3.57
N TRP A 480 3.84 -12.49 2.37
CA TRP A 480 5.27 -12.49 2.04
C TRP A 480 6.07 -11.47 2.85
N THR A 481 5.60 -10.22 2.93
CA THR A 481 6.33 -9.18 3.66
C THR A 481 6.43 -9.53 5.15
N LYS A 482 5.32 -9.93 5.77
CA LYS A 482 5.32 -10.31 7.20
C LYS A 482 6.15 -11.56 7.50
N LEU A 483 6.19 -12.51 6.58
CA LEU A 483 7.06 -13.68 6.72
C LEU A 483 8.55 -13.29 6.71
N ILE A 484 8.94 -12.42 5.79
CA ILE A 484 10.33 -11.94 5.70
C ILE A 484 10.71 -11.11 6.93
N GLU A 485 9.84 -10.22 7.36
CA GLU A 485 10.03 -9.39 8.56
C GLU A 485 10.17 -10.24 9.83
N ASP A 486 9.33 -11.26 10.01
CA ASP A 486 9.42 -12.22 11.12
C ASP A 486 10.71 -13.05 11.10
N LEU A 487 11.32 -13.22 9.94
CA LEU A 487 12.64 -13.86 9.82
C LEU A 487 13.79 -12.94 10.26
N GLY A 488 13.52 -11.67 10.55
CA GLY A 488 14.54 -10.65 10.80
C GLY A 488 15.29 -10.25 9.53
N LEU A 489 14.63 -10.41 8.38
CA LEU A 489 15.15 -10.06 7.05
C LEU A 489 14.43 -8.80 6.53
N GLN A 490 15.07 -8.15 5.57
CA GLN A 490 14.56 -6.97 4.90
C GLN A 490 14.61 -7.13 3.38
N TYR A 491 13.66 -6.52 2.70
CA TYR A 491 13.43 -6.65 1.26
C TYR A 491 13.30 -5.29 0.57
N GLU A 492 13.27 -5.33 -0.76
CA GLU A 492 12.80 -4.23 -1.60
C GLU A 492 11.80 -4.72 -2.64
N PHE A 493 10.83 -3.88 -2.96
CA PHE A 493 9.99 -4.10 -4.13
C PHE A 493 10.75 -3.71 -5.40
N VAL A 494 10.58 -4.50 -6.44
CA VAL A 494 11.12 -4.22 -7.78
C VAL A 494 9.96 -4.23 -8.76
N GLY A 495 9.74 -3.11 -9.43
CA GLY A 495 8.66 -2.96 -10.39
C GLY A 495 8.92 -3.78 -11.67
N ALA A 496 7.85 -4.14 -12.38
CA ALA A 496 7.93 -4.86 -13.63
C ALA A 496 8.87 -4.18 -14.63
N ARG A 497 8.73 -2.86 -14.81
CA ARG A 497 9.61 -2.08 -15.70
C ARG A 497 11.07 -2.06 -15.24
N GLN A 498 11.33 -2.06 -13.94
CA GLN A 498 12.69 -2.13 -13.41
C GLN A 498 13.33 -3.50 -13.68
N ILE A 499 12.55 -4.57 -13.60
CA ILE A 499 13.00 -5.93 -13.99
C ILE A 499 13.35 -5.94 -15.47
N GLU A 500 12.48 -5.46 -16.34
CA GLU A 500 12.72 -5.36 -17.79
C GLU A 500 14.00 -4.56 -18.14
N GLN A 501 14.35 -3.58 -17.30
CA GLN A 501 15.55 -2.75 -17.43
C GLN A 501 16.80 -3.40 -16.83
N GLY A 502 16.71 -4.64 -16.34
CA GLY A 502 17.83 -5.42 -15.84
C GLY A 502 18.28 -5.08 -14.43
N LYS A 503 17.39 -4.55 -13.57
CA LYS A 503 17.72 -4.27 -12.16
C LYS A 503 18.18 -5.54 -11.43
N LEU A 504 17.62 -6.70 -11.74
CA LEU A 504 17.99 -7.98 -11.11
C LEU A 504 19.43 -8.45 -11.44
N THR A 505 19.99 -8.05 -12.57
CA THR A 505 21.32 -8.49 -13.02
C THR A 505 22.48 -7.66 -12.47
N ARG A 506 22.18 -6.67 -11.61
CA ARG A 506 23.19 -5.75 -11.03
C ARG A 506 23.86 -6.28 -9.75
N ASN A 507 23.76 -7.55 -9.45
CA ASN A 507 24.27 -8.20 -8.23
C ASN A 507 23.76 -7.59 -6.92
N GLU A 508 22.67 -6.85 -6.97
CA GLU A 508 22.03 -6.22 -5.81
C GLU A 508 21.15 -7.22 -5.05
N PHE A 509 20.50 -8.13 -5.80
CA PHE A 509 19.60 -9.12 -5.27
C PHE A 509 20.15 -10.54 -5.40
N ARG A 510 19.81 -11.38 -4.43
CA ARG A 510 20.14 -12.81 -4.40
C ARG A 510 18.91 -13.69 -4.53
N ALA A 511 17.75 -13.17 -4.14
CA ALA A 511 16.45 -13.83 -4.28
C ALA A 511 15.43 -12.88 -4.90
N LEU A 512 14.58 -13.42 -5.78
CA LEU A 512 13.38 -12.75 -6.32
C LEU A 512 12.15 -13.56 -5.93
N ILE A 513 11.13 -12.87 -5.42
CA ILE A 513 9.83 -13.43 -5.09
C ILE A 513 8.80 -12.91 -6.08
N LEU A 514 8.00 -13.81 -6.63
CA LEU A 514 6.84 -13.52 -7.50
C LEU A 514 5.55 -13.86 -6.74
N PRO A 515 5.00 -12.93 -5.94
CA PRO A 515 3.80 -13.20 -5.14
C PRO A 515 2.57 -13.24 -6.05
N GLN A 516 2.06 -14.41 -6.32
CA GLN A 516 0.92 -14.63 -7.24
C GLN A 516 0.99 -13.83 -8.55
N SER A 517 2.18 -13.74 -9.11
CA SER A 517 2.46 -12.91 -10.29
C SER A 517 1.95 -13.60 -11.56
N LEU A 518 0.63 -13.55 -11.80
CA LEU A 518 -0.01 -14.17 -12.96
C LEU A 518 0.48 -13.55 -14.27
N ALA A 519 0.49 -12.21 -14.33
CA ALA A 519 0.78 -11.45 -15.52
C ALA A 519 2.23 -10.96 -15.52
N VAL A 520 3.05 -11.56 -16.37
CA VAL A 520 4.49 -11.28 -16.48
C VAL A 520 4.84 -11.13 -17.95
N SER A 521 5.55 -10.05 -18.28
CA SER A 521 5.95 -9.79 -19.67
C SER A 521 7.06 -10.75 -20.14
N SER A 522 7.16 -10.93 -21.44
CA SER A 522 8.24 -11.74 -22.02
C SER A 522 9.64 -11.18 -21.70
N ARG A 523 9.77 -9.86 -21.54
CA ARG A 523 11.03 -9.20 -21.14
C ARG A 523 11.35 -9.48 -19.67
N GLU A 524 10.38 -9.41 -18.77
CA GLU A 524 10.57 -9.82 -17.40
C GLU A 524 11.01 -11.28 -17.31
N VAL A 525 10.35 -12.18 -18.06
CA VAL A 525 10.71 -13.60 -18.14
C VAL A 525 12.17 -13.79 -18.56
N GLU A 526 12.64 -13.06 -19.58
CA GLU A 526 14.02 -13.10 -20.02
C GLU A 526 14.99 -12.67 -18.90
N GLN A 527 14.73 -11.56 -18.25
CA GLN A 527 15.54 -11.05 -17.13
C GLN A 527 15.54 -12.00 -15.92
N ILE A 528 14.38 -12.57 -15.60
CA ILE A 528 14.23 -13.54 -14.52
C ILE A 528 15.06 -14.80 -14.83
N ARG A 529 14.98 -15.33 -16.06
CA ARG A 529 15.79 -16.48 -16.49
C ARG A 529 17.29 -16.19 -16.38
N GLN A 530 17.72 -15.01 -16.83
CA GLN A 530 19.10 -14.56 -16.73
C GLN A 530 19.55 -14.46 -15.26
N PHE A 531 18.71 -13.89 -14.39
CA PHE A 531 18.97 -13.78 -12.96
C PHE A 531 19.20 -15.16 -12.32
N VAL A 532 18.32 -16.13 -12.58
CA VAL A 532 18.46 -17.48 -12.04
C VAL A 532 19.68 -18.19 -12.65
N HIS A 533 19.86 -18.09 -13.97
CA HIS A 533 21.01 -18.73 -14.64
C HIS A 533 22.34 -18.29 -14.06
N THR A 534 22.45 -17.04 -13.58
CA THR A 534 23.68 -16.46 -12.99
C THR A 534 23.80 -16.66 -11.47
N GLY A 535 22.96 -17.48 -10.86
CA GLY A 535 23.07 -17.88 -9.45
C GLY A 535 22.02 -17.29 -8.52
N GLY A 536 21.06 -16.49 -9.04
CA GLY A 536 19.93 -16.02 -8.28
C GLY A 536 18.94 -17.12 -7.89
N ILE A 537 18.18 -16.90 -6.86
CA ILE A 537 17.07 -17.80 -6.45
C ILE A 537 15.75 -17.15 -6.80
N LEU A 538 14.94 -17.85 -7.58
CA LEU A 538 13.57 -17.48 -7.86
C LEU A 538 12.63 -18.22 -6.92
N ILE A 539 11.70 -17.50 -6.31
CA ILE A 539 10.65 -18.07 -5.47
C ILE A 539 9.32 -17.57 -6.05
N ALA A 540 8.39 -18.47 -6.31
CA ALA A 540 7.06 -18.11 -6.78
C ALA A 540 6.02 -18.99 -6.11
N ASP A 541 4.80 -18.52 -6.13
CA ASP A 541 3.63 -19.21 -5.64
C ASP A 541 2.52 -19.25 -6.69
N TYR A 542 1.49 -20.04 -6.44
CA TYR A 542 0.29 -20.16 -7.26
C TYR A 542 0.59 -20.42 -8.75
N ARG A 543 0.13 -19.59 -9.66
CA ARG A 543 0.22 -19.74 -11.12
C ARG A 543 1.09 -18.65 -11.75
N ALA A 544 2.30 -18.49 -11.25
CA ALA A 544 3.20 -17.43 -11.71
C ALA A 544 3.42 -17.49 -13.22
N ALA A 545 3.33 -16.32 -13.89
CA ALA A 545 3.60 -16.11 -15.31
C ALA A 545 2.74 -16.95 -16.27
N THR A 546 1.51 -17.31 -15.90
CA THR A 546 0.57 -17.99 -16.79
C THR A 546 -0.11 -17.05 -17.77
N MET A 547 -0.03 -15.74 -17.52
CA MET A 547 -0.53 -14.68 -18.39
C MET A 547 0.60 -13.75 -18.82
N ASN A 548 0.41 -13.08 -19.97
CA ASN A 548 1.29 -11.99 -20.34
C ASN A 548 0.92 -10.68 -19.62
N GLU A 549 1.69 -9.62 -19.82
CA GLU A 549 1.51 -8.29 -19.23
C GLU A 549 0.17 -7.62 -19.54
N HIS A 550 -0.54 -8.13 -20.54
CA HIS A 550 -1.87 -7.68 -20.94
C HIS A 550 -2.99 -8.50 -20.27
N GLY A 551 -2.66 -9.49 -19.43
CA GLY A 551 -3.63 -10.38 -18.80
C GLY A 551 -4.18 -11.48 -19.74
N ARG A 552 -3.54 -11.73 -20.89
CA ARG A 552 -3.92 -12.84 -21.75
C ARG A 552 -3.40 -14.17 -21.20
N ASP A 553 -4.28 -15.13 -21.01
CA ASP A 553 -3.92 -16.49 -20.66
C ASP A 553 -3.11 -17.15 -21.78
N LEU A 554 -1.95 -17.68 -21.44
CA LEU A 554 -1.04 -18.36 -22.36
C LEU A 554 -1.23 -19.87 -22.37
N GLY A 555 -2.15 -20.40 -21.59
CA GLY A 555 -2.43 -21.84 -21.45
C GLY A 555 -1.30 -22.62 -20.76
N ARG A 556 -0.21 -21.95 -20.38
CA ARG A 556 0.94 -22.52 -19.64
C ARG A 556 1.70 -21.40 -18.96
N GLY A 557 2.42 -21.74 -17.88
CA GLY A 557 3.35 -20.78 -17.26
C GLY A 557 4.61 -20.60 -18.11
N GLN A 558 5.01 -19.34 -18.34
CA GLN A 558 6.22 -18.97 -19.07
C GLN A 558 7.51 -19.40 -18.32
N LEU A 559 7.39 -19.70 -17.05
CA LEU A 559 8.47 -20.11 -16.15
C LEU A 559 8.33 -21.56 -15.64
N ASP A 560 7.36 -22.33 -16.16
CA ASP A 560 7.08 -23.68 -15.70
C ASP A 560 8.29 -24.61 -15.80
N ASP A 561 9.04 -24.53 -16.88
CA ASP A 561 10.26 -25.29 -17.10
C ASP A 561 11.39 -24.88 -16.12
N LEU A 562 11.44 -23.61 -15.73
CA LEU A 562 12.38 -23.11 -14.75
C LEU A 562 12.12 -23.72 -13.37
N PHE A 563 10.84 -23.83 -12.98
CA PHE A 563 10.44 -24.48 -11.74
C PHE A 563 10.42 -26.01 -11.84
N GLY A 564 10.44 -26.55 -13.03
CA GLY A 564 10.31 -28.00 -13.28
C GLY A 564 8.92 -28.51 -12.93
N ILE A 565 7.87 -27.79 -13.32
CA ILE A 565 6.46 -28.07 -13.03
C ILE A 565 5.58 -27.96 -14.27
N THR A 566 4.33 -28.37 -14.12
CA THR A 566 3.21 -28.01 -15.00
C THR A 566 1.99 -27.67 -14.16
N HIS A 567 1.30 -26.63 -14.57
CA HIS A 567 0.03 -26.20 -13.96
C HIS A 567 -1.15 -27.04 -14.44
N SER A 568 -2.27 -26.98 -13.69
CA SER A 568 -3.54 -27.51 -14.18
C SER A 568 -3.96 -26.77 -15.44
N LYS A 569 -4.71 -27.46 -16.32
CA LYS A 569 -5.33 -26.82 -17.48
C LYS A 569 -6.53 -25.99 -17.02
N GLY A 570 -6.82 -24.92 -17.73
CA GLY A 570 -7.92 -24.02 -17.46
C GLY A 570 -7.46 -22.68 -16.90
N GLN A 571 -8.32 -21.69 -16.96
CA GLN A 571 -8.05 -20.38 -16.39
C GLN A 571 -7.82 -20.51 -14.89
N PRO A 572 -6.95 -19.65 -14.33
CA PRO A 572 -6.86 -19.50 -12.90
C PRO A 572 -8.27 -19.10 -12.41
N SER A 573 -8.87 -19.91 -11.58
CA SER A 573 -9.97 -19.42 -10.74
C SER A 573 -9.39 -18.34 -9.85
N GLY A 574 -10.14 -17.30 -9.59
CA GLY A 574 -9.79 -16.36 -8.52
C GLY A 574 -9.34 -17.17 -7.34
N SER A 575 -8.27 -16.79 -6.72
CA SER A 575 -7.72 -17.54 -5.59
C SER A 575 -8.86 -17.74 -4.62
N GLY A 576 -9.31 -18.95 -4.52
CA GLY A 576 -10.55 -19.28 -3.85
C GLY A 576 -10.60 -18.91 -2.37
N VAL A 577 -10.70 -17.64 -2.08
CA VAL A 577 -11.18 -17.17 -0.77
C VAL A 577 -12.58 -17.71 -0.48
N SER A 578 -13.30 -18.13 -1.52
CA SER A 578 -14.53 -18.90 -1.36
C SER A 578 -14.33 -20.28 -0.76
N GLY A 579 -13.10 -20.78 -0.71
CA GLY A 579 -12.85 -22.15 -0.30
C GLY A 579 -12.01 -22.25 0.97
N MET A 580 -12.55 -21.89 2.14
CA MET A 580 -12.06 -22.48 3.40
C MET A 580 -12.05 -24.01 3.35
N GLU A 581 -12.65 -24.58 2.33
CA GLU A 581 -12.71 -26.03 2.02
C GLU A 581 -11.35 -26.62 1.65
N ASN A 582 -10.43 -25.82 1.13
CA ASN A 582 -9.08 -26.23 0.74
C ASN A 582 -8.02 -26.00 1.82
N TYR A 583 -8.44 -25.72 3.03
CA TYR A 583 -7.55 -25.52 4.16
C TYR A 583 -7.00 -26.85 4.64
N LEU A 584 -5.72 -27.09 4.42
CA LEU A 584 -5.06 -28.33 4.80
C LEU A 584 -4.10 -28.12 5.98
N SER A 585 -4.31 -28.90 7.02
CA SER A 585 -3.33 -29.06 8.09
C SER A 585 -2.30 -30.08 7.64
N LEU A 586 -1.13 -29.63 7.24
CA LEU A 586 -0.06 -30.48 6.73
C LEU A 586 1.02 -30.71 7.80
N HIS A 587 1.58 -31.91 7.78
CA HIS A 587 2.76 -32.21 8.57
C HIS A 587 3.95 -32.44 7.64
N LEU A 588 4.88 -31.49 7.63
CA LEU A 588 6.11 -31.58 6.87
C LEU A 588 7.28 -31.82 7.82
N GLN A 589 7.96 -32.96 7.68
CA GLN A 589 9.10 -33.32 8.54
C GLN A 589 8.78 -33.17 10.04
N GLY A 590 7.57 -33.59 10.44
CA GLY A 590 7.10 -33.49 11.83
C GLY A 590 6.63 -32.12 12.27
N ARG A 591 6.55 -31.13 11.35
CA ARG A 591 6.06 -29.77 11.60
C ARG A 591 4.69 -29.58 10.99
N LYS A 592 3.82 -28.90 11.71
CA LYS A 592 2.47 -28.57 11.25
C LYS A 592 2.49 -27.32 10.37
N LEU A 593 1.86 -27.42 9.21
CA LEU A 593 1.61 -26.31 8.29
C LEU A 593 0.12 -26.19 8.07
N ASP A 594 -0.46 -25.07 8.41
CA ASP A 594 -1.86 -24.75 8.13
C ASP A 594 -1.89 -23.74 6.98
N LEU A 595 -2.01 -24.26 5.75
CA LEU A 595 -1.91 -23.46 4.51
C LEU A 595 -2.95 -23.95 3.50
N MET A 596 -3.35 -23.05 2.60
CA MET A 596 -4.19 -23.42 1.45
C MET A 596 -3.31 -23.87 0.28
N ILE A 597 -3.80 -24.84 -0.49
CA ILE A 597 -3.16 -25.27 -1.73
C ILE A 597 -3.51 -24.27 -2.82
N GLY A 598 -2.50 -23.85 -3.57
CA GLY A 598 -2.67 -22.91 -4.67
C GLY A 598 -3.27 -23.56 -5.93
N ASP A 599 -2.67 -24.63 -6.42
CA ASP A 599 -3.09 -25.36 -7.64
C ASP A 599 -3.12 -26.86 -7.39
N GLU A 600 -4.31 -27.43 -7.27
CA GLU A 600 -4.51 -28.88 -7.06
C GLU A 600 -4.06 -29.72 -8.27
N GLY A 601 -4.05 -29.12 -9.45
CA GLY A 601 -3.62 -29.77 -10.69
C GLY A 601 -2.12 -29.70 -10.94
N LEU A 602 -1.35 -29.05 -10.08
CA LEU A 602 0.10 -28.94 -10.21
C LEU A 602 0.78 -30.29 -10.23
N ARG A 603 1.74 -30.45 -11.13
CA ARG A 603 2.59 -31.66 -11.22
C ARG A 603 4.05 -31.24 -11.34
N ALA A 604 4.92 -31.91 -10.60
CA ALA A 604 6.36 -31.79 -10.80
C ALA A 604 6.78 -32.59 -12.06
N THR A 605 7.69 -32.00 -12.82
CA THR A 605 8.28 -32.61 -14.04
C THR A 605 9.76 -32.90 -13.81
N THR A 606 10.65 -31.94 -14.02
CA THR A 606 12.08 -32.01 -13.71
C THR A 606 12.39 -31.58 -12.28
N GLY A 607 11.51 -30.78 -11.69
CA GLY A 607 11.65 -30.26 -10.32
C GLY A 607 11.45 -31.34 -9.28
N LYS A 608 12.20 -31.26 -8.19
CA LYS A 608 12.13 -32.18 -7.06
C LYS A 608 11.10 -31.70 -6.05
N ALA A 609 10.03 -32.44 -5.84
CA ALA A 609 9.09 -32.13 -4.77
C ALA A 609 9.73 -32.44 -3.40
N LEU A 610 9.86 -31.44 -2.57
CA LEU A 610 10.35 -31.56 -1.19
C LEU A 610 9.22 -31.83 -0.20
N ALA A 611 8.00 -31.41 -0.55
CA ALA A 611 6.79 -31.61 0.23
C ALA A 611 5.62 -31.89 -0.70
N GLN A 612 4.71 -32.78 -0.25
CA GLN A 612 3.53 -33.17 -1.01
C GLN A 612 2.32 -33.36 -0.08
N SER A 613 1.13 -33.11 -0.62
CA SER A 613 -0.16 -33.56 -0.05
C SER A 613 -0.77 -34.57 -1.00
N GLY A 614 -0.75 -35.85 -0.62
CA GLY A 614 -1.08 -36.94 -1.55
C GLY A 614 -0.14 -36.92 -2.76
N GLN A 615 -0.68 -36.65 -3.95
CA GLN A 615 0.10 -36.50 -5.19
C GLN A 615 0.36 -35.06 -5.60
N ILE A 616 -0.14 -34.08 -4.84
CA ILE A 616 0.00 -32.68 -5.14
C ILE A 616 1.30 -32.15 -4.51
N PRO A 617 2.27 -31.72 -5.31
CA PRO A 617 3.49 -31.11 -4.77
C PRO A 617 3.17 -29.76 -4.15
N LEU A 618 3.77 -29.51 -2.97
CA LEU A 618 3.59 -28.26 -2.21
C LEU A 618 4.81 -27.36 -2.29
N ILE A 619 5.99 -27.96 -2.29
CA ILE A 619 7.26 -27.26 -2.45
C ILE A 619 8.07 -28.03 -3.49
N VAL A 620 8.38 -27.36 -4.59
CA VAL A 620 9.20 -27.92 -5.66
C VAL A 620 10.47 -27.07 -5.81
N VAL A 621 11.61 -27.76 -5.89
CA VAL A 621 12.90 -27.09 -6.13
C VAL A 621 13.51 -27.66 -7.41
N ASN A 622 13.95 -26.78 -8.29
CA ASN A 622 14.62 -27.13 -9.53
C ASN A 622 15.93 -26.36 -9.67
N ASP A 623 16.97 -27.02 -10.18
CA ASP A 623 18.24 -26.36 -10.50
C ASP A 623 18.17 -25.78 -11.92
N PHE A 624 18.65 -24.54 -12.07
CA PHE A 624 18.69 -23.90 -13.38
C PHE A 624 19.95 -23.02 -13.50
N GLY A 625 20.85 -23.41 -14.39
CA GLY A 625 22.15 -22.75 -14.50
C GLY A 625 22.93 -22.86 -13.17
N GLN A 626 23.36 -21.73 -12.62
CA GLN A 626 24.05 -21.65 -11.32
C GLN A 626 23.07 -21.40 -10.15
N GLY A 627 21.81 -21.11 -10.42
CA GLY A 627 20.79 -20.79 -9.43
C GLY A 627 19.77 -21.89 -9.26
N LYS A 628 18.69 -21.53 -8.58
CA LYS A 628 17.58 -22.41 -8.28
C LYS A 628 16.25 -21.71 -8.42
N ALA A 629 15.22 -22.47 -8.77
CA ALA A 629 13.83 -22.01 -8.70
C ALA A 629 13.08 -22.84 -7.64
N VAL A 630 12.37 -22.15 -6.77
CA VAL A 630 11.56 -22.75 -5.71
C VAL A 630 10.11 -22.35 -5.96
N PHE A 631 9.27 -23.35 -6.16
CA PHE A 631 7.84 -23.12 -6.34
C PHE A 631 7.09 -23.56 -5.07
N LEU A 632 6.29 -22.64 -4.54
CA LEU A 632 5.44 -22.86 -3.38
C LEU A 632 3.99 -22.98 -3.86
N ASN A 633 3.46 -24.19 -3.86
CA ASN A 633 2.06 -24.43 -4.19
C ASN A 633 1.15 -24.24 -2.96
N VAL A 634 1.40 -23.18 -2.22
CA VAL A 634 0.66 -22.81 -1.02
C VAL A 634 0.44 -21.32 -0.98
N GLU A 635 -0.60 -20.91 -0.29
CA GLU A 635 -1.02 -19.54 -0.24
C GLU A 635 -0.63 -18.89 1.10
N LEU A 636 -0.14 -17.64 1.02
CA LEU A 636 0.41 -16.94 2.18
C LEU A 636 -0.51 -15.85 2.75
N ALA A 637 -1.68 -15.60 2.16
CA ALA A 637 -2.59 -14.56 2.62
C ALA A 637 -2.99 -14.70 4.09
N SER A 638 -3.08 -15.92 4.58
CA SER A 638 -3.43 -16.19 5.98
C SER A 638 -2.25 -16.04 6.96
N TYR A 639 -1.02 -15.96 6.48
CA TYR A 639 0.17 -15.93 7.34
C TYR A 639 0.18 -14.76 8.34
N PRO A 640 -0.17 -13.52 7.99
CA PRO A 640 -0.16 -12.39 8.91
C PRO A 640 -1.01 -12.64 10.17
N TYR A 641 -2.05 -13.43 10.02
CA TYR A 641 -2.98 -13.78 11.10
C TYR A 641 -2.54 -15.05 11.84
N GLN A 642 -2.10 -16.08 11.12
CA GLN A 642 -1.63 -17.33 11.71
C GLN A 642 -0.46 -17.15 12.67
N ARG A 643 0.50 -16.29 12.34
CA ARG A 643 1.67 -15.97 13.17
C ARG A 643 1.31 -15.40 14.53
N LEU A 644 0.11 -14.85 14.69
CA LEU A 644 -0.39 -14.25 15.91
C LEU A 644 -1.24 -15.20 16.75
N THR A 645 -1.50 -16.44 16.30
CA THR A 645 -2.27 -17.40 17.08
C THR A 645 -1.43 -17.99 18.22
N ARG A 646 -2.06 -18.20 19.40
CA ARG A 646 -1.37 -18.70 20.59
C ARG A 646 -0.91 -20.15 20.47
N ASN A 647 -1.68 -21.00 19.81
CA ASN A 647 -1.59 -22.45 19.95
C ASN A 647 -1.09 -23.19 18.72
N SER A 648 -0.78 -22.50 17.64
CA SER A 648 -0.34 -23.14 16.40
C SER A 648 0.64 -22.25 15.64
N PRO A 649 1.87 -22.11 16.14
CA PRO A 649 2.88 -21.44 15.35
C PRO A 649 3.06 -22.25 14.06
N THR A 650 2.81 -21.59 12.95
CA THR A 650 3.15 -22.17 11.64
C THR A 650 4.64 -22.48 11.56
N SER A 651 5.01 -23.58 10.95
CA SER A 651 6.42 -23.92 10.67
C SER A 651 6.94 -23.27 9.38
N LEU A 652 6.14 -22.43 8.73
CA LEU A 652 6.51 -21.80 7.47
C LEU A 652 7.78 -20.94 7.59
N PRO A 653 7.99 -20.12 8.65
CA PRO A 653 9.22 -19.35 8.79
C PRO A 653 10.49 -20.23 8.79
N GLU A 654 10.49 -21.37 9.47
CA GLU A 654 11.64 -22.28 9.51
C GLU A 654 11.95 -22.92 8.15
N ILE A 655 10.92 -23.20 7.37
CA ILE A 655 11.06 -23.72 6.00
C ILE A 655 11.62 -22.60 5.11
N MET A 656 11.07 -21.41 5.20
CA MET A 656 11.51 -20.28 4.38
C MET A 656 12.91 -19.79 4.74
N GLU A 657 13.32 -19.90 6.00
CA GLU A 657 14.71 -19.66 6.39
C GLU A 657 15.68 -20.62 5.66
N GLN A 658 15.30 -21.89 5.49
CA GLN A 658 16.08 -22.83 4.70
C GLN A 658 16.08 -22.47 3.20
N VAL A 659 14.94 -22.06 2.65
CA VAL A 659 14.84 -21.60 1.26
C VAL A 659 15.73 -20.39 1.01
N PHE A 660 15.67 -19.37 1.86
CA PHE A 660 16.56 -18.20 1.75
C PHE A 660 18.03 -18.57 1.99
N GLY A 661 18.28 -19.57 2.84
CA GLY A 661 19.62 -20.14 3.07
C GLY A 661 20.26 -20.71 1.79
N LEU A 662 19.45 -21.19 0.83
CA LEU A 662 19.95 -21.63 -0.48
C LEU A 662 20.62 -20.48 -1.26
N ALA A 663 20.17 -19.23 -1.03
CA ALA A 663 20.77 -18.01 -1.58
C ALA A 663 21.87 -17.43 -0.69
N GLY A 664 22.26 -18.11 0.38
CA GLY A 664 23.17 -17.58 1.38
C GLY A 664 22.61 -16.37 2.15
N ILE A 665 21.29 -16.20 2.14
CA ILE A 665 20.60 -15.13 2.88
C ILE A 665 20.35 -15.62 4.31
N GLN A 666 20.83 -14.86 5.28
CA GLN A 666 20.71 -15.15 6.70
C GLN A 666 20.36 -13.87 7.46
N PRO A 667 19.50 -13.95 8.48
CA PRO A 667 19.21 -12.81 9.34
C PRO A 667 20.50 -12.27 10.01
N GLN A 668 20.72 -10.98 9.87
CA GLN A 668 21.83 -10.29 10.52
C GLN A 668 21.52 -9.87 11.97
N ALA A 669 20.25 -9.73 12.31
CA ALA A 669 19.76 -9.53 13.68
C ALA A 669 18.62 -10.52 13.94
N ARG A 670 18.77 -11.37 14.93
CA ARG A 670 17.75 -12.34 15.33
C ARG A 670 17.09 -11.84 16.61
N VAL A 671 15.78 -11.72 16.60
CA VAL A 671 14.97 -11.37 17.77
C VAL A 671 14.32 -12.64 18.31
N LEU A 672 14.71 -13.03 19.49
CA LEU A 672 14.29 -14.27 20.13
C LEU A 672 13.51 -13.97 21.41
N ASP A 673 12.53 -14.80 21.73
CA ASP A 673 11.80 -14.79 22.98
C ASP A 673 12.62 -15.40 24.14
N GLU A 674 12.06 -15.46 25.34
CA GLU A 674 12.70 -16.06 26.53
C GLU A 674 13.03 -17.55 26.35
N ALA A 675 12.30 -18.25 25.50
CA ALA A 675 12.56 -19.66 25.18
C ALA A 675 13.64 -19.85 24.09
N GLY A 676 14.22 -18.76 23.60
CA GLY A 676 15.20 -18.78 22.51
C GLY A 676 14.60 -19.06 21.14
N LYS A 677 13.27 -18.94 20.99
CA LYS A 677 12.57 -19.07 19.71
C LYS A 677 12.39 -17.70 19.09
N ARG A 678 12.26 -17.65 17.76
CA ARG A 678 11.97 -16.42 17.03
C ARG A 678 10.68 -15.78 17.56
N LEU A 679 10.73 -14.47 17.83
CA LEU A 679 9.58 -13.71 18.24
C LEU A 679 8.81 -13.22 17.00
N ALA A 680 7.74 -13.90 16.64
CA ALA A 680 6.86 -13.44 15.55
C ALA A 680 6.20 -12.10 15.92
N GLY A 681 6.08 -11.19 14.94
CA GLY A 681 5.58 -9.84 15.14
C GLY A 681 6.60 -8.84 15.67
N ALA A 682 7.89 -9.22 15.76
CA ALA A 682 8.98 -8.29 16.00
C ALA A 682 9.77 -8.11 14.70
N GLU A 683 9.95 -6.88 14.29
CA GLU A 683 10.74 -6.51 13.12
C GLU A 683 12.08 -5.90 13.54
N ALA A 684 13.12 -6.20 12.75
CA ALA A 684 14.46 -5.62 12.89
C ALA A 684 14.86 -4.91 11.60
N VAL A 685 14.81 -3.57 11.60
CA VAL A 685 15.20 -2.75 10.46
C VAL A 685 16.61 -2.23 10.65
N ARG A 686 17.44 -2.33 9.61
CA ARG A 686 18.85 -1.97 9.65
C ARG A 686 19.18 -0.79 8.76
N PHE A 687 20.10 0.06 9.23
CA PHE A 687 20.54 1.24 8.49
C PHE A 687 22.05 1.34 8.49
N ALA A 688 22.64 1.55 7.32
CA ALA A 688 24.08 1.80 7.18
C ALA A 688 24.38 3.29 7.35
N ASN A 689 25.44 3.55 8.12
CA ASN A 689 26.04 4.86 8.35
C ASN A 689 27.56 4.71 8.23
N GLY A 690 28.07 4.69 7.00
CA GLY A 690 29.42 4.24 6.72
C GLY A 690 29.63 2.80 7.22
N ALA A 691 30.62 2.60 8.09
CA ALA A 691 30.88 1.32 8.73
C ALA A 691 30.02 1.06 9.98
N TYR A 692 29.20 2.01 10.39
CA TYR A 692 28.26 1.83 11.48
C TYR A 692 26.94 1.25 10.97
N GLU A 693 26.29 0.43 11.78
CA GLU A 693 24.96 -0.11 11.53
C GLU A 693 24.02 0.30 12.67
N HIS A 694 22.94 0.97 12.32
CA HIS A 694 21.86 1.20 13.28
C HIS A 694 20.81 0.10 13.10
N VAL A 695 20.30 -0.42 14.21
CA VAL A 695 19.30 -1.49 14.24
C VAL A 695 18.12 -1.00 15.08
N ALA A 696 16.97 -0.87 14.44
CA ALA A 696 15.69 -0.57 15.11
C ALA A 696 14.91 -1.87 15.26
N ILE A 697 14.47 -2.19 16.48
CA ILE A 697 13.67 -3.37 16.80
C ILE A 697 12.39 -2.90 17.43
N PHE A 698 11.26 -3.33 16.86
CA PHE A 698 9.93 -2.88 17.31
C PHE A 698 8.88 -3.95 17.02
N CYS A 699 7.74 -3.84 17.71
CA CYS A 699 6.59 -4.67 17.38
C CYS A 699 5.95 -4.21 16.08
N ASN A 700 5.72 -5.16 15.17
CA ASN A 700 5.08 -4.96 13.89
C ASN A 700 3.83 -5.84 13.77
N PRO A 701 2.72 -5.45 14.43
CA PRO A 701 1.44 -6.11 14.26
C PRO A 701 0.93 -5.87 12.83
N GLN A 702 0.18 -6.82 12.30
CA GLN A 702 -0.54 -6.64 11.07
C GLN A 702 -1.97 -6.28 11.39
N PHE A 703 -2.33 -5.07 11.01
CA PHE A 703 -3.72 -4.65 10.88
C PHE A 703 -3.89 -4.15 9.46
N ASP A 704 -4.97 -4.54 8.81
CA ASP A 704 -5.36 -3.95 7.55
C ASP A 704 -5.64 -2.46 7.82
N ASP A 705 -5.46 -1.61 6.88
CA ASP A 705 -5.66 -0.15 6.97
C ASP A 705 -4.59 0.63 7.79
N GLY A 706 -3.39 0.07 7.94
CA GLY A 706 -2.25 0.78 8.53
C GLY A 706 -2.41 1.14 10.00
N GLY A 707 -3.43 0.63 10.68
CA GLY A 707 -3.77 0.97 12.05
C GLY A 707 -4.24 -0.19 12.90
N TRP A 708 -4.76 0.17 14.06
CA TRP A 708 -5.38 -0.73 15.02
C TRP A 708 -6.90 -0.85 14.77
N GLY A 709 -7.32 -0.72 13.49
CA GLY A 709 -8.69 -0.79 13.06
C GLY A 709 -9.36 -2.16 13.23
N ASP A 710 -10.57 -2.28 12.75
CA ASP A 710 -11.31 -3.53 12.77
C ASP A 710 -10.56 -4.62 11.99
N LEU A 711 -10.52 -5.80 12.57
CA LEU A 711 -9.95 -6.95 11.89
C LEU A 711 -10.80 -7.30 10.67
N PRO A 712 -10.18 -7.65 9.54
CA PRO A 712 -10.90 -8.07 8.36
C PRO A 712 -11.77 -9.29 8.65
N THR A 713 -12.79 -9.51 7.82
CA THR A 713 -13.67 -10.69 7.94
C THR A 713 -12.89 -11.99 7.75
N GLN A 714 -13.46 -13.11 8.18
CA GLN A 714 -12.81 -14.41 7.96
C GLN A 714 -12.55 -14.71 6.49
N ALA A 715 -13.45 -14.30 5.60
CA ALA A 715 -13.29 -14.48 4.17
C ALA A 715 -12.12 -13.65 3.60
N GLU A 716 -11.98 -12.42 4.04
CA GLU A 716 -10.90 -11.52 3.62
C GLU A 716 -9.53 -11.99 4.13
N ARG A 717 -9.48 -12.61 5.31
CA ARG A 717 -8.24 -13.13 5.90
C ARG A 717 -7.79 -14.47 5.32
N GLY A 718 -8.68 -15.23 4.68
CA GLY A 718 -8.42 -16.65 4.37
C GLY A 718 -8.11 -17.48 5.63
N TRP A 719 -8.54 -17.04 6.82
CA TRP A 719 -8.22 -17.66 8.08
C TRP A 719 -9.41 -17.65 9.05
N ALA A 720 -9.89 -18.82 9.45
CA ALA A 720 -11.02 -19.00 10.36
C ALA A 720 -10.60 -19.09 11.84
N GLY A 721 -9.29 -19.24 12.13
CA GLY A 721 -8.79 -19.39 13.47
C GLY A 721 -8.86 -18.12 14.31
N PRO A 722 -8.78 -18.23 15.64
CA PRO A 722 -8.77 -17.07 16.52
C PRO A 722 -7.49 -16.24 16.32
N ILE A 723 -7.64 -14.94 16.26
CA ILE A 723 -6.53 -13.98 16.26
C ILE A 723 -6.38 -13.43 17.66
N ASP A 724 -5.16 -13.39 18.16
CA ASP A 724 -4.85 -12.87 19.49
C ASP A 724 -3.62 -11.96 19.42
N ASN A 725 -3.86 -10.67 19.30
CA ASN A 725 -2.83 -9.65 19.35
C ASN A 725 -2.33 -9.34 20.76
N SER A 726 -2.98 -9.83 21.80
CA SER A 726 -2.66 -9.48 23.19
C SER A 726 -1.20 -9.75 23.56
N ARG A 727 -0.55 -10.66 22.84
CA ARG A 727 0.88 -10.95 22.99
C ARG A 727 1.75 -9.78 22.54
N LEU A 728 1.36 -9.09 21.47
CA LEU A 728 2.08 -7.94 20.93
C LEU A 728 1.76 -6.63 21.66
N GLU A 729 0.79 -6.64 22.55
CA GLU A 729 0.38 -5.50 23.37
C GLU A 729 1.02 -5.48 24.77
N LYS A 730 1.91 -6.41 25.03
CA LYS A 730 2.63 -6.55 26.31
C LYS A 730 4.12 -6.42 26.08
N GLN A 731 4.81 -5.92 27.10
CA GLN A 731 6.28 -5.96 27.11
C GLN A 731 6.75 -7.42 27.00
N ALA A 732 7.75 -7.62 26.16
CA ALA A 732 8.40 -8.91 25.96
C ALA A 732 9.86 -8.83 26.37
N GLN A 733 10.34 -9.84 27.12
CA GLN A 733 11.77 -10.04 27.28
C GLN A 733 12.32 -10.68 26.02
N ILE A 734 13.26 -10.01 25.38
CA ILE A 734 13.86 -10.48 24.13
C ILE A 734 15.36 -10.67 24.27
N THR A 735 15.87 -11.60 23.48
CA THR A 735 17.31 -11.69 23.19
C THR A 735 17.52 -11.26 21.73
N VAL A 736 18.35 -10.24 21.53
CA VAL A 736 18.84 -9.87 20.20
C VAL A 736 20.20 -10.47 20.01
N ALA A 737 20.38 -11.24 18.94
CA ALA A 737 21.64 -11.92 18.62
C ALA A 737 22.13 -11.58 17.21
N TRP A 738 23.45 -11.47 17.08
CA TRP A 738 24.14 -11.16 15.83
C TRP A 738 25.22 -12.18 15.51
N PRO A 739 25.63 -12.32 14.25
CA PRO A 739 26.68 -13.27 13.85
C PRO A 739 28.06 -12.98 14.47
N ALA A 740 28.35 -11.71 14.83
CA ALA A 740 29.63 -11.32 15.39
C ALA A 740 29.50 -10.21 16.43
N GLY A 741 30.45 -10.16 17.38
CA GLY A 741 30.55 -9.11 18.38
C GLY A 741 31.04 -7.79 17.77
N MET A 742 30.36 -6.69 18.14
CA MET A 742 30.70 -5.33 17.77
C MET A 742 30.48 -4.39 18.95
N ALA A 743 31.19 -3.24 18.96
CA ALA A 743 30.93 -2.18 19.92
C ALA A 743 29.47 -1.70 19.71
N THR A 744 28.65 -1.84 20.75
CA THR A 744 27.19 -1.64 20.66
C THR A 744 26.74 -0.57 21.63
N TYR A 745 25.85 0.29 21.16
CA TYR A 745 25.32 1.43 21.90
C TYR A 745 23.79 1.43 21.85
N ASP A 746 23.16 1.61 23.02
CA ASP A 746 21.72 1.82 23.12
C ASP A 746 21.43 3.32 23.02
N ILE A 747 20.92 3.76 21.88
CA ILE A 747 20.71 5.19 21.60
C ILE A 747 19.66 5.77 22.55
N ARG A 748 18.52 5.11 22.71
CA ARG A 748 17.42 5.61 23.55
C ARG A 748 17.75 5.49 25.04
N GLY A 749 18.38 4.39 25.44
CA GLY A 749 18.86 4.19 26.79
C GLY A 749 20.15 4.99 27.13
N ARG A 750 20.78 5.63 26.13
CA ARG A 750 22.06 6.37 26.27
C ARG A 750 23.14 5.57 26.95
N ARG A 751 23.31 4.30 26.56
CA ARG A 751 24.20 3.36 27.20
C ARG A 751 25.25 2.81 26.24
N ASP A 752 26.48 2.73 26.69
CA ASP A 752 27.53 1.95 26.05
C ASP A 752 27.44 0.50 26.57
N LEU A 753 27.15 -0.43 25.67
CA LEU A 753 26.93 -1.84 26.01
C LEU A 753 28.22 -2.68 25.85
N GLY A 754 29.29 -2.06 25.40
CA GLY A 754 30.56 -2.75 25.09
C GLY A 754 30.54 -3.55 23.81
N ILE A 755 31.49 -4.48 23.67
CA ILE A 755 31.57 -5.36 22.50
C ILE A 755 30.77 -6.62 22.80
N ILE A 756 29.64 -6.76 22.11
CA ILE A 756 28.69 -7.85 22.33
C ILE A 756 28.20 -8.44 21.00
N ASP A 757 27.86 -9.72 21.02
CA ASP A 757 27.18 -10.46 19.94
C ASP A 757 25.73 -10.79 20.28
N LYS A 758 25.32 -10.60 21.54
CA LYS A 758 23.94 -10.76 22.01
C LYS A 758 23.64 -9.88 23.20
N ILE A 759 22.37 -9.56 23.37
CA ILE A 759 21.88 -8.79 24.52
C ILE A 759 20.44 -9.19 24.87
N GLN A 760 20.14 -9.23 26.16
CA GLN A 760 18.76 -9.33 26.66
C GLN A 760 18.21 -7.94 26.94
N MET A 761 17.00 -7.68 26.49
CA MET A 761 16.33 -6.38 26.61
C MET A 761 14.83 -6.58 26.79
N THR A 762 14.17 -5.56 27.29
CA THR A 762 12.71 -5.48 27.25
C THR A 762 12.26 -4.76 26.00
N LEU A 763 11.44 -5.39 25.20
CA LEU A 763 10.77 -4.76 24.05
C LEU A 763 9.41 -4.24 24.52
N ASP A 764 9.24 -2.92 24.46
CA ASP A 764 7.94 -2.28 24.65
C ASP A 764 7.11 -2.39 23.36
N PRO A 765 5.81 -2.72 23.43
CA PRO A 765 4.98 -2.90 22.23
C PRO A 765 4.80 -1.63 21.40
N TRP A 766 4.94 -0.45 21.99
CA TRP A 766 4.63 0.83 21.35
C TRP A 766 5.88 1.67 21.08
N SER A 767 7.00 1.25 21.60
CA SER A 767 8.27 1.98 21.52
C SER A 767 9.40 1.06 21.08
N PRO A 768 10.25 1.49 20.12
CA PRO A 768 11.34 0.66 19.62
C PRO A 768 12.53 0.61 20.57
N VAL A 769 13.36 -0.41 20.42
CA VAL A 769 14.77 -0.42 20.78
C VAL A 769 15.57 0.07 19.58
N VAL A 770 16.50 1.02 19.80
CA VAL A 770 17.36 1.55 18.73
C VAL A 770 18.80 1.43 19.15
N LEU A 771 19.55 0.58 18.45
CA LEU A 771 20.94 0.27 18.73
C LEU A 771 21.84 0.79 17.61
N THR A 772 23.07 1.16 17.96
CA THR A 772 24.17 1.35 16.99
C THR A 772 25.24 0.31 17.22
N ARG A 773 25.71 -0.32 16.16
CA ARG A 773 26.82 -1.26 16.16
C ARG A 773 27.98 -0.69 15.34
N ALA A 774 29.17 -0.70 15.89
CA ALA A 774 30.39 -0.18 15.28
C ALA A 774 31.53 -1.23 15.33
N PRO A 775 32.34 -1.36 14.28
CA PRO A 775 33.47 -2.32 14.27
C PRO A 775 34.46 -2.09 15.41
N LYS A 776 34.58 -0.85 15.87
CA LYS A 776 35.45 -0.42 16.98
C LYS A 776 34.69 0.58 17.84
N PRO A 777 35.08 0.78 19.11
CA PRO A 777 34.52 1.81 19.95
C PRO A 777 34.56 3.19 19.27
N ILE A 778 33.41 3.91 19.36
CA ILE A 778 33.29 5.23 18.74
C ILE A 778 34.14 6.27 19.49
N PRO A 779 34.98 7.05 18.78
CA PRO A 779 35.85 8.05 19.38
C PRO A 779 35.13 9.08 20.24
N VAL A 780 35.79 9.60 21.24
CA VAL A 780 35.29 10.69 22.09
C VAL A 780 35.09 11.95 21.27
N LEU A 781 33.96 12.63 21.50
CA LEU A 781 33.64 13.93 20.94
C LEU A 781 34.25 15.03 21.79
N ARG A 782 34.81 16.06 21.17
CA ARG A 782 35.29 17.30 21.80
C ARG A 782 34.47 18.48 21.27
N VAL A 783 34.15 19.42 22.14
CA VAL A 783 33.53 20.69 21.82
C VAL A 783 34.39 21.84 22.31
N GLU A 784 34.61 22.83 21.46
CA GLU A 784 35.42 23.99 21.72
C GLU A 784 34.61 25.26 21.31
N ALA A 785 34.73 26.32 22.08
CA ALA A 785 34.20 27.64 21.79
C ALA A 785 35.17 28.73 22.24
N PRO A 786 35.09 29.95 21.69
CA PRO A 786 35.83 31.08 22.23
C PRO A 786 35.51 31.32 23.71
N ILE A 787 36.48 31.77 24.51
CA ILE A 787 36.29 32.02 25.95
C ILE A 787 35.32 33.18 26.14
N GLU A 788 35.31 34.16 25.21
CA GLU A 788 34.49 35.37 25.27
C GLU A 788 33.73 35.55 23.94
N ALA A 789 32.53 36.07 24.02
CA ALA A 789 31.71 36.43 22.89
C ALA A 789 30.97 37.76 23.15
N GLN A 790 30.50 38.39 22.09
CA GLN A 790 29.75 39.66 22.18
C GLN A 790 28.36 39.51 21.55
N PRO A 791 27.32 40.16 22.11
CA PRO A 791 26.01 40.16 21.51
C PRO A 791 26.04 40.67 20.04
N GLY A 792 25.21 40.07 19.20
CA GLY A 792 25.17 40.41 17.77
C GLY A 792 26.28 39.79 16.92
N ASN A 793 27.34 39.25 17.53
CA ASN A 793 28.41 38.59 16.81
C ASN A 793 28.19 37.09 16.72
N PRO A 794 28.76 36.44 15.70
CA PRO A 794 28.69 34.97 15.61
C PRO A 794 29.59 34.28 16.61
N LEU A 795 29.03 33.38 17.39
CA LEU A 795 29.76 32.39 18.18
C LEU A 795 30.13 31.20 17.28
N LEU A 796 31.41 30.84 17.27
CA LEU A 796 31.92 29.71 16.51
C LEU A 796 32.14 28.54 17.46
N VAL A 797 31.37 27.47 17.30
CA VAL A 797 31.43 26.23 18.07
C VAL A 797 32.06 25.14 17.21
N THR A 798 33.19 24.62 17.61
CA THR A 798 33.89 23.55 16.91
C THR A 798 33.63 22.22 17.57
N LEU A 799 33.16 21.25 16.76
CA LEU A 799 32.96 19.86 17.15
C LEU A 799 33.98 19.00 16.40
N ARG A 800 34.78 18.22 17.16
CA ARG A 800 35.75 17.30 16.56
C ARG A 800 35.82 15.97 17.30
N ASN A 801 36.17 14.93 16.56
CA ASN A 801 36.47 13.62 17.13
C ASN A 801 37.91 13.53 17.57
N GLU A 802 38.20 12.84 18.67
CA GLU A 802 39.58 12.62 19.12
C GLU A 802 40.43 11.81 18.11
N SER A 803 39.74 10.94 17.35
CA SER A 803 40.31 10.26 16.20
C SER A 803 39.25 10.20 15.06
N PRO A 804 39.69 10.08 13.80
CA PRO A 804 38.80 10.06 12.67
C PRO A 804 37.72 8.97 12.78
N LEU A 805 36.48 9.28 12.38
CA LEU A 805 35.44 8.29 12.14
C LEU A 805 35.77 7.45 10.89
N PRO A 806 35.28 6.22 10.78
CA PRO A 806 35.38 5.46 9.54
C PRO A 806 34.79 6.24 8.35
N GLU A 807 35.24 5.91 7.15
CA GLU A 807 34.78 6.55 5.92
C GLU A 807 33.25 6.48 5.79
N GLY A 808 32.61 7.60 5.47
CA GLY A 808 31.17 7.74 5.33
C GLY A 808 30.38 7.70 6.63
N ALA A 809 31.03 7.42 7.77
CA ALA A 809 30.34 7.44 9.06
C ALA A 809 30.18 8.87 9.58
N PHE A 810 29.07 9.11 10.26
CA PHE A 810 28.77 10.36 10.94
C PHE A 810 28.09 10.08 12.29
N ARG A 811 28.04 11.12 13.11
CA ARG A 811 27.22 11.14 14.32
C ARG A 811 26.31 12.36 14.31
N ILE A 812 25.23 12.29 15.05
CA ILE A 812 24.39 13.45 15.33
C ILE A 812 24.70 13.92 16.74
N VAL A 813 25.02 15.19 16.85
CA VAL A 813 25.30 15.85 18.11
C VAL A 813 24.21 16.87 18.37
N ARG A 814 23.51 16.76 19.49
CA ARG A 814 22.63 17.81 19.97
C ARG A 814 23.43 18.82 20.76
N LEU A 815 23.51 20.03 20.25
CA LEU A 815 24.03 21.18 21.00
C LEU A 815 22.88 21.77 21.83
N GLU A 816 23.12 21.91 23.11
CA GLU A 816 22.23 22.57 24.07
C GLU A 816 22.98 23.70 24.73
N PHE A 817 22.32 24.82 24.89
CA PHE A 817 22.88 26.03 25.51
C PHE A 817 22.18 26.28 26.84
N VAL A 818 22.99 26.60 27.86
CA VAL A 818 22.51 26.92 29.21
C VAL A 818 22.91 28.35 29.52
N LYS A 819 21.92 29.15 29.89
CA LYS A 819 22.06 30.56 30.22
C LYS A 819 22.79 30.75 31.56
N PRO A 820 23.27 31.96 31.88
CA PRO A 820 23.88 32.28 33.16
C PRO A 820 23.00 31.97 34.39
N ASP A 821 21.67 31.98 34.24
CA ASP A 821 20.70 31.59 35.28
C ASP A 821 20.50 30.05 35.41
N SER A 822 21.35 29.27 34.76
CA SER A 822 21.30 27.82 34.70
C SER A 822 20.08 27.21 34.00
N LYS A 823 19.32 28.00 33.23
CA LYS A 823 18.16 27.51 32.46
C LYS A 823 18.57 27.14 31.05
N PRO A 824 18.04 26.04 30.50
CA PRO A 824 18.21 25.71 29.09
C PRO A 824 17.68 26.83 28.18
N TYR A 825 18.35 27.00 27.04
CA TYR A 825 17.95 27.96 26.01
C TYR A 825 17.68 27.27 24.68
N GLU A 826 16.41 26.83 24.50
CA GLU A 826 16.00 26.01 23.36
C GLU A 826 16.13 26.71 22.00
N LEU A 827 16.07 28.06 21.95
CA LEU A 827 16.22 28.81 20.71
C LEU A 827 17.57 28.56 20.01
N TYR A 828 18.61 28.25 20.78
CA TYR A 828 19.92 27.93 20.24
C TYR A 828 20.19 26.44 20.11
N ALA A 829 19.36 25.59 20.71
CA ALA A 829 19.51 24.15 20.63
C ALA A 829 19.33 23.64 19.18
N ARG A 830 20.20 22.76 18.73
CA ARG A 830 20.17 22.21 17.37
C ARG A 830 20.87 20.88 17.26
N ASN A 831 20.52 20.12 16.24
CA ASN A 831 21.17 18.85 15.91
C ASN A 831 22.17 19.08 14.78
N VAL A 832 23.40 18.73 15.03
CA VAL A 832 24.52 18.91 14.10
C VAL A 832 25.02 17.55 13.63
N ARG A 833 25.21 17.39 12.32
CA ARG A 833 25.88 16.22 11.76
C ARG A 833 27.39 16.44 11.80
N VAL A 834 28.11 15.56 12.47
CA VAL A 834 29.58 15.61 12.61
C VAL A 834 30.15 14.37 11.94
N GLU A 835 31.01 14.60 10.98
CA GLU A 835 31.75 13.60 10.21
C GLU A 835 33.18 13.44 10.74
N SER A 836 34.05 12.80 9.97
CA SER A 836 35.45 12.62 10.35
C SER A 836 36.22 13.94 10.50
N THR A 837 35.91 14.94 9.67
CA THR A 837 36.48 16.29 9.74
C THR A 837 35.80 17.12 10.83
N PRO A 838 36.55 18.08 11.45
CA PRO A 838 35.93 19.00 12.39
C PRO A 838 34.75 19.77 11.77
N HIS A 839 33.66 19.86 12.51
CA HIS A 839 32.49 20.66 12.14
C HIS A 839 32.53 22.01 12.86
N LEU A 840 32.36 23.07 12.12
CA LEU A 840 32.25 24.43 12.63
C LEU A 840 30.80 24.90 12.55
N GLU A 841 30.18 25.01 13.73
CA GLU A 841 28.81 25.52 13.82
C GLU A 841 28.87 27.03 14.13
N ARG A 842 28.12 27.81 13.38
CA ARG A 842 28.02 29.25 13.51
C ARG A 842 26.69 29.67 14.11
N LEU A 843 26.72 30.24 15.31
CA LEU A 843 25.54 30.70 16.00
C LEU A 843 25.57 32.23 16.12
N HIS A 844 24.53 32.92 15.67
CA HIS A 844 24.36 34.34 15.87
C HIS A 844 23.74 34.62 17.23
N LEU A 845 24.50 35.29 18.12
CA LEU A 845 24.03 35.70 19.43
C LEU A 845 23.13 36.92 19.30
N ALA A 846 21.99 36.93 19.98
CA ALA A 846 21.08 38.05 19.97
C ALA A 846 21.61 39.22 20.82
N TYR A 847 21.24 40.47 20.45
CA TYR A 847 21.65 41.67 21.18
C TYR A 847 21.10 41.70 22.60
N ASN A 848 19.99 41.05 22.86
CA ASN A 848 19.31 40.99 24.15
C ASN A 848 19.60 39.71 24.94
N ASP A 849 20.56 38.90 24.50
CA ASP A 849 20.98 37.72 25.23
C ASP A 849 21.55 38.10 26.62
N PRO A 850 21.24 37.35 27.67
CA PRO A 850 21.75 37.63 29.01
C PRO A 850 23.29 37.60 29.07
N GLN A 851 23.90 38.66 29.56
CA GLN A 851 25.34 38.72 29.81
C GLN A 851 25.74 37.74 30.92
N GLY A 852 26.95 37.19 30.84
CA GLY A 852 27.50 36.27 31.83
C GLY A 852 28.00 34.97 31.23
N ARG A 853 28.17 33.97 32.09
CA ARG A 853 28.76 32.65 31.74
C ARG A 853 27.68 31.71 31.16
N TRP A 854 27.85 31.33 29.92
CA TRP A 854 27.04 30.37 29.22
C TRP A 854 27.76 29.04 29.16
N GLN A 855 26.99 27.93 29.21
CA GLN A 855 27.50 26.57 29.01
C GLN A 855 26.95 25.99 27.70
N ILE A 856 27.81 25.29 26.98
CA ILE A 856 27.45 24.50 25.80
C ILE A 856 27.61 23.02 26.13
N ASN A 857 26.52 22.26 26.03
CA ASN A 857 26.51 20.80 26.15
C ASN A 857 26.37 20.20 24.76
N ALA A 858 27.34 19.40 24.37
CA ALA A 858 27.32 18.67 23.11
C ALA A 858 27.03 17.18 23.42
N HIS A 859 25.76 16.79 23.26
CA HIS A 859 25.30 15.44 23.49
C HIS A 859 25.51 14.59 22.24
N ASP A 860 26.41 13.63 22.32
CA ASP A 860 26.55 12.62 21.25
C ASP A 860 25.41 11.62 21.32
N LEU A 861 24.58 11.61 20.30
CA LEU A 861 23.36 10.79 20.27
C LEU A 861 23.68 9.29 20.33
N ILE A 862 24.75 8.84 19.67
CA ILE A 862 25.08 7.41 19.58
C ILE A 862 25.64 6.88 20.89
N THR A 863 26.65 7.57 21.45
CA THR A 863 27.35 7.08 22.64
C THR A 863 26.68 7.49 23.94
N GLY A 864 25.76 8.45 23.91
CA GLY A 864 25.16 9.06 25.09
C GLY A 864 26.10 9.98 25.88
N ARG A 865 27.34 10.14 25.43
CA ARG A 865 28.35 10.97 26.12
C ARG A 865 28.09 12.45 25.89
N VAL A 866 28.45 13.28 26.85
CA VAL A 866 28.30 14.74 26.81
C VAL A 866 29.66 15.41 26.91
N ALA A 867 30.06 16.11 25.86
CA ALA A 867 31.18 17.03 25.90
C ALA A 867 30.67 18.44 26.31
N ARG A 868 31.49 19.20 27.04
CA ARG A 868 31.10 20.51 27.57
C ARG A 868 32.15 21.55 27.32
N THR A 869 31.73 22.77 27.07
CA THR A 869 32.55 23.98 27.03
C THR A 869 31.74 25.17 27.49
N GLU A 870 32.40 26.29 27.76
CA GLU A 870 31.77 27.50 28.26
C GLU A 870 32.27 28.70 27.54
N PHE A 871 31.49 29.78 27.52
CA PHE A 871 31.90 31.10 27.08
C PHE A 871 31.27 32.17 27.94
N THR A 872 31.91 33.36 27.99
CA THR A 872 31.34 34.53 28.67
C THR A 872 30.79 35.48 27.60
N LEU A 873 29.50 35.81 27.68
CA LEU A 873 28.92 36.86 26.88
C LEU A 873 29.07 38.23 27.61
N ARG A 874 29.73 39.19 26.97
CA ARG A 874 30.03 40.52 27.52
C ARG A 874 29.34 41.63 26.78
#